data_c565bc2428bd1bc5aea973cbeb880f6c
#
_entry.id   c565bc2428bd1bc5aea973cbeb880f6c
#
_cell.length_a   1.000
_cell.length_b   1.000
_cell.length_c   1.000
_cell.angle_alpha   90.00
_cell.angle_beta   90.00
_cell.angle_gamma   90.00
#
_symmetry.space_group_name_H-M   'P 1'
#
loop_
_entity.id
_entity.type
_entity.pdbx_description
1 polymer ?
#
loop_
_entity_poly.entity_id
_entity_poly.type
_entity_poly.pdbx_seq_one_letter_code
_entity_poly.pdbx_strand_id
1 'polypeptide(L)'
;MLSNKLFAFLLTLFATSVFATSVALAQSNWPMAGGPEGRWTVSGPQPPLNFSVRTNQNIQWKTTLPEGGQSGITIFDDMVFLSVMKPWTPQHDPDELKAQQDEILKRKAVILEAIDKEIIDFNIPYAALHSSYKGHHAQINDLITKRVQMLLDEDPKQNINKLQERVRRFHPKVKELESEQRKLTSQMDRIRIEYSGDYAAIQKAKTDVELKIRNLPSLKGADIVGYCLDANTGEILWSVTLKGSVEGPYNYGFSDSSSPTPISDGRHVWFVNASGSMGCWTVDGQLVWFREWAPSAKAPFNKQFEPILSGDWILNVEPLPNDDPRKKKEGERKWNYLRAINKKTGKTEWISEDAITHYNTPVVGNLNGQPYVLQGRGGPHQVPERPNGLSLTKLFGEDAGKALWHWDPQEETPFGALANQHWDNQFAYWLKTGHLKLAVLDSKTGIQLHEHDLLSRATTTFWDRDKQSYETLHEQTIRGIVDLRHTNIVAEGYFYFLIRDKWQVARVNVATGRTEYLELPSQIHPSAQGVNAWTFNEVQPNDTRNSRGFDVAQDPRIKLGGFTKSFLGAPTVVNGRIYFTSMTGLVYVLDAKARNFNRSAILAVNDLGPIGQTWTANSISYANGRLFHRTMKEVICIGEVK
;
A
#
# COMPACT_ATOMS: atom_id res chain seq x y z
N MET A 1 -44.70 -24.65 -57.26
CA MET A 1 -44.78 -23.62 -56.18
C MET A 1 -44.48 -24.20 -54.79
N LEU A 2 -44.20 -25.48 -54.62
CA LEU A 2 -43.86 -26.08 -53.31
C LEU A 2 -42.33 -26.22 -53.03
N SER A 3 -41.50 -26.08 -54.06
CA SER A 3 -40.04 -26.27 -53.94
C SER A 3 -39.30 -25.08 -53.33
N ASN A 4 -39.79 -23.85 -53.48
CA ASN A 4 -39.09 -22.64 -53.03
C ASN A 4 -39.32 -22.26 -51.53
N LYS A 5 -40.35 -22.83 -50.88
CA LYS A 5 -40.60 -22.61 -49.47
C LYS A 5 -39.77 -23.54 -48.56
N LEU A 6 -39.39 -24.70 -49.06
CA LEU A 6 -38.56 -25.65 -48.33
C LEU A 6 -37.09 -25.23 -48.29
N PHE A 7 -36.63 -24.54 -49.36
CA PHE A 7 -35.26 -24.02 -49.43
C PHE A 7 -35.02 -22.81 -48.52
N ALA A 8 -36.05 -21.94 -48.39
CA ALA A 8 -36.00 -20.78 -47.49
C ALA A 8 -36.05 -21.19 -46.00
N PHE A 9 -36.74 -22.29 -45.67
CA PHE A 9 -36.80 -22.81 -44.28
C PHE A 9 -35.51 -23.51 -43.84
N LEU A 10 -34.82 -24.20 -44.76
CA LEU A 10 -33.54 -24.80 -44.52
C LEU A 10 -32.39 -23.77 -44.43
N LEU A 11 -32.45 -22.66 -45.17
CA LEU A 11 -31.47 -21.56 -45.03
C LEU A 11 -31.64 -20.78 -43.73
N THR A 12 -32.88 -20.62 -43.22
CA THR A 12 -33.12 -19.96 -41.93
C THR A 12 -32.71 -20.82 -40.74
N LEU A 13 -32.84 -22.14 -40.83
CA LEU A 13 -32.33 -23.06 -39.79
C LEU A 13 -30.80 -23.17 -39.79
N PHE A 14 -30.12 -23.03 -40.92
CA PHE A 14 -28.66 -23.01 -40.99
C PHE A 14 -28.07 -21.67 -40.55
N ALA A 15 -28.75 -20.54 -40.75
CA ALA A 15 -28.33 -19.23 -40.30
C ALA A 15 -28.47 -19.06 -38.77
N THR A 16 -29.45 -19.72 -38.14
CA THR A 16 -29.62 -19.68 -36.68
C THR A 16 -28.70 -20.66 -35.92
N SER A 17 -28.17 -21.70 -36.57
CA SER A 17 -27.22 -22.64 -35.92
C SER A 17 -25.77 -22.19 -36.00
N VAL A 18 -25.43 -21.22 -36.86
CA VAL A 18 -24.02 -20.71 -36.94
C VAL A 18 -23.81 -19.50 -36.02
N PHE A 19 -24.87 -18.87 -35.51
CA PHE A 19 -24.73 -17.78 -34.52
C PHE A 19 -24.70 -18.24 -33.04
N ALA A 20 -24.84 -19.53 -32.75
CA ALA A 20 -24.93 -20.05 -31.39
C ALA A 20 -23.61 -20.61 -30.82
N THR A 21 -22.48 -20.47 -31.52
CA THR A 21 -21.23 -21.10 -31.07
C THR A 21 -19.97 -20.22 -31.12
N SER A 22 -20.12 -18.92 -30.92
CA SER A 22 -18.97 -18.09 -30.61
C SER A 22 -19.31 -17.04 -29.57
N VAL A 23 -19.85 -17.46 -28.42
CA VAL A 23 -19.44 -16.81 -27.20
C VAL A 23 -18.02 -17.37 -26.94
N ALA A 24 -17.06 -16.83 -27.62
CA ALA A 24 -15.69 -16.88 -27.14
C ALA A 24 -15.79 -16.28 -25.72
N LEU A 25 -15.62 -17.13 -24.72
CA LEU A 25 -15.43 -16.67 -23.35
C LEU A 25 -14.32 -15.63 -23.45
N ALA A 26 -14.69 -14.35 -23.33
CA ALA A 26 -13.70 -13.30 -23.36
C ALA A 26 -12.69 -13.67 -22.27
N GLN A 27 -11.44 -13.84 -22.70
CA GLN A 27 -10.36 -14.21 -21.80
C GLN A 27 -10.30 -13.17 -20.70
N SER A 28 -10.52 -13.55 -19.45
CA SER A 28 -10.53 -12.61 -18.36
C SER A 28 -9.07 -12.25 -18.01
N ASN A 29 -8.69 -11.03 -18.35
CA ASN A 29 -7.37 -10.48 -18.07
C ASN A 29 -7.38 -9.76 -16.71
N TRP A 30 -6.20 -9.62 -16.10
CA TRP A 30 -5.95 -8.82 -14.90
C TRP A 30 -4.88 -7.76 -15.20
N PRO A 31 -5.23 -6.69 -15.93
CA PRO A 31 -4.27 -5.80 -16.60
C PRO A 31 -3.53 -4.86 -15.66
N MET A 32 -3.92 -4.76 -14.39
CA MET A 32 -3.36 -3.86 -13.38
C MET A 32 -3.78 -4.31 -11.98
N ALA A 33 -3.28 -3.65 -10.95
CA ALA A 33 -3.81 -3.83 -9.59
C ALA A 33 -5.33 -3.62 -9.57
N GLY A 34 -6.04 -4.48 -8.85
CA GLY A 34 -7.50 -4.41 -8.80
C GLY A 34 -8.24 -4.95 -10.02
N GLY A 35 -7.52 -5.50 -11.02
CA GLY A 35 -8.12 -6.17 -12.19
C GLY A 35 -8.62 -5.21 -13.27
N PRO A 36 -9.51 -5.67 -14.15
CA PRO A 36 -9.91 -4.94 -15.35
C PRO A 36 -10.47 -3.54 -15.11
N GLU A 37 -11.16 -3.37 -13.99
CA GLU A 37 -11.79 -2.10 -13.61
C GLU A 37 -11.05 -1.41 -12.43
N GLY A 38 -9.94 -1.97 -11.96
CA GLY A 38 -9.21 -1.44 -10.80
C GLY A 38 -9.96 -1.53 -9.46
N ARG A 39 -10.97 -2.41 -9.37
CA ARG A 39 -11.90 -2.50 -8.23
C ARG A 39 -11.79 -3.78 -7.42
N TRP A 40 -10.85 -4.65 -7.75
CA TRP A 40 -10.68 -5.98 -7.15
C TRP A 40 -11.93 -6.88 -7.24
N THR A 41 -12.83 -6.59 -8.15
CA THR A 41 -14.05 -7.38 -8.36
C THR A 41 -14.16 -7.80 -9.81
N VAL A 42 -14.42 -9.09 -10.03
CA VAL A 42 -14.50 -9.67 -11.37
C VAL A 42 -15.52 -10.80 -11.41
N SER A 43 -16.09 -11.02 -12.60
CA SER A 43 -16.90 -12.18 -12.91
C SER A 43 -16.14 -13.10 -13.88
N GLY A 44 -16.36 -14.41 -13.78
CA GLY A 44 -15.72 -15.40 -14.65
C GLY A 44 -15.85 -16.82 -14.09
N PRO A 45 -15.18 -17.84 -14.67
CA PRO A 45 -15.15 -19.18 -14.11
C PRO A 45 -14.69 -19.18 -12.65
N GLN A 46 -15.31 -20.01 -11.81
CA GLN A 46 -14.94 -20.10 -10.39
C GLN A 46 -13.58 -20.80 -10.24
N PRO A 47 -12.63 -20.24 -9.51
CA PRO A 47 -11.41 -20.94 -9.13
C PRO A 47 -11.72 -22.05 -8.11
N PRO A 48 -10.81 -23.03 -7.93
CA PRO A 48 -10.99 -24.06 -6.92
C PRO A 48 -11.18 -23.45 -5.52
N LEU A 49 -12.15 -23.99 -4.78
CA LEU A 49 -12.44 -23.53 -3.44
C LEU A 49 -11.33 -23.91 -2.46
N ASN A 50 -10.82 -25.12 -2.60
CA ASN A 50 -9.77 -25.67 -1.75
C ASN A 50 -8.48 -25.84 -2.54
N PHE A 51 -7.39 -25.35 -1.99
CA PHE A 51 -6.06 -25.51 -2.52
C PHE A 51 -5.01 -25.47 -1.40
N SER A 52 -3.83 -26.01 -1.66
CA SER A 52 -2.73 -25.98 -0.69
C SER A 52 -1.41 -26.08 -1.42
N VAL A 53 -0.54 -25.11 -1.22
CA VAL A 53 0.84 -25.16 -1.74
C VAL A 53 1.64 -26.23 -1.00
N ARG A 54 1.39 -26.40 0.28
CA ARG A 54 2.06 -27.41 1.11
C ARG A 54 1.82 -28.85 0.63
N THR A 55 0.61 -29.16 0.18
CA THR A 55 0.24 -30.50 -0.31
C THR A 55 0.14 -30.59 -1.84
N ASN A 56 0.43 -29.49 -2.53
CA ASN A 56 0.31 -29.35 -3.98
C ASN A 56 -1.12 -29.57 -4.53
N GLN A 57 -2.13 -29.34 -3.68
CA GLN A 57 -3.54 -29.45 -4.07
C GLN A 57 -3.97 -28.27 -4.92
N ASN A 58 -4.48 -28.52 -6.13
CA ASN A 58 -4.94 -27.47 -7.06
C ASN A 58 -3.89 -26.39 -7.35
N ILE A 59 -2.62 -26.77 -7.38
CA ILE A 59 -1.49 -25.93 -7.78
C ILE A 59 -1.07 -26.39 -9.17
N GLN A 60 -1.25 -25.52 -10.17
CA GLN A 60 -0.88 -25.83 -11.55
C GLN A 60 0.63 -25.70 -11.74
N TRP A 61 1.22 -24.65 -11.23
CA TRP A 61 2.66 -24.44 -11.27
C TRP A 61 3.13 -23.47 -10.18
N LYS A 62 4.42 -23.53 -9.90
CA LYS A 62 5.14 -22.59 -9.04
C LYS A 62 6.45 -22.20 -9.69
N THR A 63 6.79 -20.94 -9.65
CA THR A 63 8.05 -20.42 -10.17
C THR A 63 8.83 -19.74 -9.07
N THR A 64 10.03 -20.25 -8.83
CA THR A 64 10.96 -19.68 -7.86
C THR A 64 11.45 -18.33 -8.33
N LEU A 65 11.33 -17.31 -7.48
CA LEU A 65 11.87 -15.99 -7.72
C LEU A 65 13.28 -15.87 -7.14
N PRO A 66 14.22 -15.20 -7.86
CA PRO A 66 15.60 -15.06 -7.40
C PRO A 66 15.73 -14.08 -6.23
N GLU A 67 14.74 -13.26 -5.97
CA GLU A 67 14.71 -12.27 -4.90
C GLU A 67 13.27 -12.01 -4.45
N GLY A 68 13.12 -11.41 -3.28
CA GLY A 68 11.84 -10.94 -2.78
C GLY A 68 11.37 -9.67 -3.47
N GLY A 69 10.12 -9.33 -3.23
CA GLY A 69 9.49 -8.11 -3.71
C GLY A 69 8.01 -8.08 -3.40
N GLN A 70 7.40 -6.91 -3.53
CA GLN A 70 6.02 -6.69 -3.09
C GLN A 70 5.07 -6.29 -4.23
N SER A 71 5.47 -6.35 -5.50
CA SER A 71 4.54 -6.07 -6.60
C SER A 71 3.38 -7.06 -6.61
N GLY A 72 2.20 -6.58 -6.99
CA GLY A 72 1.13 -7.45 -7.43
C GLY A 72 1.48 -8.16 -8.74
N ILE A 73 0.54 -8.96 -9.22
CA ILE A 73 0.67 -9.74 -10.45
C ILE A 73 -0.33 -9.21 -11.47
N THR A 74 0.16 -8.94 -12.68
CA THR A 74 -0.65 -8.61 -13.85
C THR A 74 -0.70 -9.80 -14.77
N ILE A 75 -1.87 -10.10 -15.32
CA ILE A 75 -2.08 -11.18 -16.28
C ILE A 75 -2.75 -10.59 -17.51
N PHE A 76 -2.16 -10.85 -18.66
CA PHE A 76 -2.78 -10.52 -19.94
C PHE A 76 -2.54 -11.66 -20.94
N ASP A 77 -3.65 -12.22 -21.42
CA ASP A 77 -3.63 -13.45 -22.23
C ASP A 77 -2.84 -14.59 -21.55
N ASP A 78 -1.81 -15.09 -22.19
CA ASP A 78 -0.96 -16.16 -21.65
C ASP A 78 0.31 -15.62 -20.96
N MET A 79 0.34 -14.36 -20.56
CA MET A 79 1.51 -13.74 -19.94
C MET A 79 1.20 -13.26 -18.52
N VAL A 80 2.17 -13.47 -17.64
CA VAL A 80 2.18 -13.02 -16.25
C VAL A 80 3.32 -12.03 -16.06
N PHE A 81 3.02 -10.85 -15.52
CA PHE A 81 4.01 -9.81 -15.25
C PHE A 81 4.07 -9.47 -13.77
N LEU A 82 5.27 -9.34 -13.26
CA LEU A 82 5.54 -8.92 -11.89
C LEU A 82 6.94 -8.30 -11.80
N SER A 83 7.25 -7.66 -10.69
CA SER A 83 8.60 -7.18 -10.42
C SER A 83 9.12 -7.64 -9.06
N VAL A 84 10.43 -7.72 -8.93
CA VAL A 84 11.13 -7.98 -7.67
C VAL A 84 12.22 -6.94 -7.47
N MET A 85 12.72 -6.80 -6.26
CA MET A 85 13.96 -6.06 -6.05
C MET A 85 15.09 -6.71 -6.82
N LYS A 86 16.01 -5.91 -7.35
CA LYS A 86 17.20 -6.48 -7.98
C LYS A 86 17.96 -7.33 -6.96
N PRO A 87 18.30 -8.57 -7.31
CA PRO A 87 19.01 -9.44 -6.39
C PRO A 87 20.27 -8.78 -5.86
N TRP A 88 20.48 -8.92 -4.57
CA TRP A 88 21.74 -8.57 -3.95
C TRP A 88 22.81 -9.52 -4.47
N THR A 89 23.83 -8.99 -5.14
CA THR A 89 24.94 -9.84 -5.61
C THR A 89 25.89 -10.11 -4.46
N PRO A 90 26.34 -11.38 -4.30
CA PRO A 90 27.25 -11.78 -3.21
C PRO A 90 28.65 -11.16 -3.25
N GLN A 91 28.93 -10.28 -4.20
CA GLN A 91 30.20 -9.54 -4.27
C GLN A 91 30.43 -8.60 -3.06
N HIS A 92 29.41 -8.42 -2.25
CA HIS A 92 29.49 -7.66 -1.01
C HIS A 92 28.93 -8.52 0.11
N ASP A 93 29.81 -9.02 0.96
CA ASP A 93 29.45 -9.64 2.22
C ASP A 93 28.57 -8.65 3.00
N PRO A 94 27.37 -9.03 3.47
CA PRO A 94 26.53 -8.17 4.30
C PRO A 94 27.25 -7.61 5.52
N ASP A 95 28.17 -8.39 6.10
CA ASP A 95 28.97 -7.98 7.26
C ASP A 95 30.07 -6.99 6.84
N GLU A 96 30.70 -7.14 5.68
CA GLU A 96 31.63 -6.14 5.13
C GLU A 96 30.94 -4.81 4.82
N LEU A 97 29.74 -4.85 4.27
CA LEU A 97 28.97 -3.63 3.98
C LEU A 97 28.52 -2.92 5.25
N LYS A 98 28.09 -3.69 6.24
CA LYS A 98 27.75 -3.15 7.56
C LYS A 98 29.00 -2.54 8.23
N ALA A 99 30.13 -3.21 8.17
CA ALA A 99 31.41 -2.69 8.67
C ALA A 99 31.83 -1.40 7.95
N GLN A 100 31.68 -1.33 6.62
CA GLN A 100 31.94 -0.11 5.85
C GLN A 100 30.95 1.01 6.20
N GLN A 101 29.67 0.71 6.38
CA GLN A 101 28.67 1.69 6.83
C GLN A 101 28.99 2.21 8.22
N ASP A 102 29.30 1.32 9.15
CA ASP A 102 29.65 1.68 10.54
C ASP A 102 30.93 2.52 10.58
N GLU A 103 31.93 2.21 9.75
CA GLU A 103 33.14 3.01 9.64
C GLU A 103 32.86 4.40 9.08
N ILE A 104 32.01 4.51 8.07
CA ILE A 104 31.64 5.80 7.48
C ILE A 104 30.79 6.62 8.45
N LEU A 105 29.88 5.98 9.18
CA LEU A 105 29.10 6.64 10.23
C LEU A 105 29.99 7.12 11.38
N LYS A 106 31.03 6.34 11.77
CA LYS A 106 32.07 6.78 12.72
C LYS A 106 32.84 7.98 12.19
N ARG A 107 33.30 7.94 10.95
CA ARG A 107 33.99 9.07 10.32
C ARG A 107 33.10 10.30 10.24
N LYS A 108 31.80 10.13 9.91
CA LYS A 108 30.81 11.20 9.96
C LYS A 108 30.68 11.81 11.35
N ALA A 109 30.57 10.98 12.38
CA ALA A 109 30.45 11.44 13.76
C ALA A 109 31.70 12.26 14.18
N VAL A 110 32.91 11.78 13.86
CA VAL A 110 34.18 12.48 14.12
C VAL A 110 34.24 13.82 13.36
N ILE A 111 33.84 13.87 12.09
CA ILE A 111 33.84 15.10 11.31
C ILE A 111 32.80 16.09 11.85
N LEU A 112 31.61 15.63 12.23
CA LEU A 112 30.59 16.50 12.81
C LEU A 112 31.01 17.01 14.19
N GLU A 113 31.66 16.18 14.99
CA GLU A 113 32.21 16.58 16.30
C GLU A 113 33.35 17.60 16.12
N ALA A 114 34.25 17.39 15.14
CA ALA A 114 35.30 18.34 14.81
C ALA A 114 34.73 19.68 14.29
N ILE A 115 33.69 19.62 13.45
CA ILE A 115 32.96 20.79 12.96
C ILE A 115 32.26 21.52 14.13
N ASP A 116 31.59 20.79 15.00
CA ASP A 116 30.94 21.37 16.17
C ASP A 116 31.99 21.97 17.12
N LYS A 117 33.15 21.35 17.26
CA LYS A 117 34.28 21.84 18.08
C LYS A 117 34.89 23.10 17.49
N GLU A 118 35.15 23.15 16.17
CA GLU A 118 35.62 24.38 15.50
C GLU A 118 34.62 25.51 15.63
N ILE A 119 33.30 25.25 15.47
CA ILE A 119 32.25 26.23 15.70
C ILE A 119 32.27 26.73 17.15
N ILE A 120 32.53 25.86 18.12
CA ILE A 120 32.58 26.21 19.54
C ILE A 120 33.86 27.00 19.85
N ASP A 121 35.03 26.55 19.36
CA ASP A 121 36.34 27.15 19.65
C ASP A 121 36.53 28.51 18.98
N PHE A 122 35.93 28.73 17.79
CA PHE A 122 35.98 30.01 17.06
C PHE A 122 35.01 31.09 17.57
N ASN A 123 34.01 30.71 18.37
CA ASN A 123 32.94 31.64 18.76
C ASN A 123 32.57 31.52 20.24
N ILE A 124 33.34 32.16 21.13
CA ILE A 124 33.00 32.25 22.55
C ILE A 124 31.54 32.67 22.80
N PRO A 125 30.98 33.68 22.10
CA PRO A 125 29.57 34.03 22.22
C PRO A 125 28.63 32.90 21.76
N TYR A 126 28.98 32.17 20.69
CA TYR A 126 28.18 31.07 20.19
C TYR A 126 28.18 29.89 21.18
N ALA A 127 29.34 29.55 21.75
CA ALA A 127 29.45 28.50 22.74
C ALA A 127 28.60 28.78 24.00
N ALA A 128 28.58 30.02 24.47
CA ALA A 128 27.74 30.44 25.57
C ALA A 128 26.25 30.30 25.27
N LEU A 129 25.80 30.75 24.09
CA LEU A 129 24.41 30.60 23.64
C LEU A 129 24.03 29.13 23.45
N HIS A 130 24.91 28.32 22.90
CA HIS A 130 24.70 26.89 22.71
C HIS A 130 24.62 26.12 24.02
N SER A 131 25.45 26.49 25.02
CA SER A 131 25.36 25.95 26.37
C SER A 131 24.01 26.28 27.02
N SER A 132 23.56 27.53 26.91
CA SER A 132 22.26 27.96 27.40
C SER A 132 21.10 27.23 26.69
N TYR A 133 21.18 27.04 25.38
CA TYR A 133 20.22 26.26 24.60
C TYR A 133 20.12 24.81 25.09
N LYS A 134 21.27 24.12 25.30
CA LYS A 134 21.29 22.77 25.87
C LYS A 134 20.70 22.73 27.29
N GLY A 135 20.99 23.73 28.11
CA GLY A 135 20.43 23.85 29.45
C GLY A 135 18.90 23.97 29.43
N HIS A 136 18.36 24.82 28.55
CA HIS A 136 16.90 24.93 28.39
C HIS A 136 16.28 23.64 27.85
N HIS A 137 16.93 22.96 26.93
CA HIS A 137 16.46 21.67 26.40
C HIS A 137 16.36 20.61 27.50
N ALA A 138 17.37 20.51 28.35
CA ALA A 138 17.36 19.60 29.50
C ALA A 138 16.22 19.94 30.49
N GLN A 139 16.02 21.22 30.80
CA GLN A 139 14.94 21.67 31.67
C GLN A 139 13.55 21.39 31.11
N ILE A 140 13.36 21.59 29.79
CA ILE A 140 12.10 21.26 29.11
C ILE A 140 11.79 19.77 29.25
N ASN A 141 12.79 18.92 28.98
CA ASN A 141 12.61 17.46 29.07
C ASN A 141 12.33 17.01 30.52
N ASP A 142 13.01 17.58 31.50
CA ASP A 142 12.76 17.29 32.92
C ASP A 142 11.34 17.69 33.34
N LEU A 143 10.90 18.89 32.98
CA LEU A 143 9.55 19.38 33.27
C LEU A 143 8.47 18.52 32.60
N ILE A 144 8.68 18.13 31.34
CA ILE A 144 7.74 17.25 30.64
C ILE A 144 7.70 15.89 31.35
N THR A 145 8.85 15.30 31.63
CA THR A 145 8.94 13.98 32.28
C THR A 145 8.27 13.99 33.65
N LYS A 146 8.57 14.96 34.51
CA LYS A 146 7.96 15.09 35.84
C LYS A 146 6.44 15.26 35.76
N ARG A 147 5.97 16.12 34.87
CA ARG A 147 4.53 16.38 34.74
C ARG A 147 3.78 15.19 34.14
N VAL A 148 4.37 14.49 33.18
CA VAL A 148 3.81 13.27 32.62
C VAL A 148 3.74 12.18 33.68
N GLN A 149 4.78 12.02 34.52
CA GLN A 149 4.78 11.05 35.60
C GLN A 149 3.65 11.33 36.61
N MET A 150 3.49 12.58 37.03
CA MET A 150 2.37 12.96 37.92
C MET A 150 0.99 12.62 37.32
N LEU A 151 0.80 12.80 36.01
CA LEU A 151 -0.45 12.47 35.35
C LEU A 151 -0.66 10.97 35.19
N LEU A 152 0.41 10.21 35.03
CA LEU A 152 0.36 8.75 35.02
C LEU A 152 0.12 8.16 36.42
N ASP A 153 0.61 8.80 37.46
CA ASP A 153 0.32 8.40 38.85
C ASP A 153 -1.17 8.59 39.20
N GLU A 154 -1.81 9.60 38.60
CA GLU A 154 -3.27 9.83 38.71
C GLU A 154 -4.09 8.82 37.88
N ASP A 155 -3.63 8.49 36.69
CA ASP A 155 -4.25 7.51 35.79
C ASP A 155 -3.23 6.77 34.92
N PRO A 156 -2.79 5.57 35.34
CA PRO A 156 -1.77 4.81 34.64
C PRO A 156 -2.14 4.30 33.24
N LYS A 157 -3.41 4.39 32.85
CA LYS A 157 -3.87 3.94 31.52
C LYS A 157 -3.70 4.97 30.44
N GLN A 158 -3.26 6.18 30.74
CA GLN A 158 -3.09 7.24 29.77
C GLN A 158 -1.89 6.97 28.85
N ASN A 159 -2.01 7.42 27.60
CA ASN A 159 -0.95 7.27 26.61
C ASN A 159 0.16 8.30 26.84
N ILE A 160 1.36 7.83 27.13
CA ILE A 160 2.54 8.64 27.45
C ILE A 160 2.84 9.68 26.37
N ASN A 161 2.79 9.31 25.08
CA ASN A 161 3.10 10.22 24.00
C ASN A 161 2.09 11.38 23.91
N LYS A 162 0.80 11.08 24.10
CA LYS A 162 -0.24 12.11 24.14
C LYS A 162 -0.09 13.03 25.36
N LEU A 163 0.32 12.50 26.50
CA LEU A 163 0.60 13.30 27.69
C LEU A 163 1.81 14.22 27.47
N GLN A 164 2.89 13.72 26.90
CA GLN A 164 4.08 14.52 26.56
C GLN A 164 3.71 15.68 25.63
N GLU A 165 2.95 15.41 24.57
CA GLU A 165 2.49 16.42 23.63
C GLU A 165 1.59 17.45 24.31
N ARG A 166 0.64 17.00 25.14
CA ARG A 166 -0.24 17.86 25.92
C ARG A 166 0.54 18.76 26.88
N VAL A 167 1.50 18.21 27.63
CA VAL A 167 2.35 18.99 28.53
C VAL A 167 3.17 20.01 27.75
N ARG A 168 3.80 19.61 26.65
CA ARG A 168 4.56 20.53 25.79
C ARG A 168 3.68 21.66 25.27
N ARG A 169 2.45 21.36 24.87
CA ARG A 169 1.52 22.34 24.29
C ARG A 169 0.93 23.32 25.31
N PHE A 170 0.73 22.91 26.56
CA PHE A 170 -0.05 23.70 27.51
C PHE A 170 0.72 24.10 28.78
N HIS A 171 1.88 23.55 29.06
CA HIS A 171 2.62 23.90 30.26
C HIS A 171 3.32 25.26 30.12
N PRO A 172 2.97 26.29 30.97
CA PRO A 172 3.45 27.66 30.78
C PRO A 172 4.98 27.77 30.74
N LYS A 173 5.66 27.08 31.67
CA LYS A 173 7.12 27.15 31.77
C LYS A 173 7.81 26.43 30.59
N VAL A 174 7.22 25.38 30.03
CA VAL A 174 7.75 24.73 28.82
C VAL A 174 7.66 25.70 27.65
N LYS A 175 6.54 26.39 27.47
CA LYS A 175 6.37 27.42 26.43
C LYS A 175 7.34 28.59 26.57
N GLU A 176 7.57 29.05 27.78
CA GLU A 176 8.55 30.08 28.06
C GLU A 176 9.95 29.64 27.62
N LEU A 177 10.42 28.46 28.07
CA LEU A 177 11.72 27.94 27.74
C LEU A 177 11.87 27.64 26.22
N GLU A 178 10.83 27.16 25.57
CA GLU A 178 10.83 27.00 24.10
C GLU A 178 10.88 28.34 23.36
N SER A 179 10.27 29.41 23.92
CA SER A 179 10.38 30.76 23.39
C SER A 179 11.81 31.29 23.56
N GLU A 180 12.43 31.05 24.69
CA GLU A 180 13.82 31.42 24.95
C GLU A 180 14.78 30.63 24.06
N GLN A 181 14.55 29.34 23.85
CA GLN A 181 15.31 28.56 22.88
C GLN A 181 15.24 29.14 21.46
N ARG A 182 14.06 29.57 21.01
CA ARG A 182 13.92 30.25 19.70
C ARG A 182 14.71 31.54 19.63
N LYS A 183 14.74 32.33 20.69
CA LYS A 183 15.57 33.54 20.76
C LYS A 183 17.05 33.21 20.70
N LEU A 184 17.50 32.20 21.43
CA LEU A 184 18.90 31.71 21.39
C LEU A 184 19.25 31.21 19.99
N THR A 185 18.39 30.46 19.35
CA THR A 185 18.59 30.01 17.95
C THR A 185 18.76 31.20 16.99
N SER A 186 17.89 32.22 17.11
CA SER A 186 17.99 33.42 16.28
C SER A 186 19.29 34.20 16.55
N GLN A 187 19.75 34.25 17.79
CA GLN A 187 21.02 34.87 18.14
C GLN A 187 22.22 34.07 17.59
N MET A 188 22.19 32.75 17.69
CA MET A 188 23.19 31.86 17.10
C MET A 188 23.24 32.02 15.57
N ASP A 189 22.08 32.14 14.92
CA ASP A 189 22.00 32.36 13.47
C ASP A 189 22.57 33.73 13.05
N ARG A 190 22.37 34.78 13.86
CA ARG A 190 23.00 36.10 13.62
C ARG A 190 24.53 36.01 13.71
N ILE A 191 25.07 35.36 14.74
CA ILE A 191 26.49 35.13 14.87
C ILE A 191 27.03 34.33 13.68
N ARG A 192 26.30 33.34 13.20
CA ARG A 192 26.63 32.56 12.01
C ARG A 192 26.67 33.41 10.74
N ILE A 193 25.79 34.39 10.60
CA ILE A 193 25.74 35.30 9.46
C ILE A 193 26.92 36.30 9.52
N GLU A 194 27.24 36.84 10.69
CA GLU A 194 28.37 37.76 10.89
C GLU A 194 29.72 37.11 10.56
N TYR A 195 29.85 35.80 10.76
CA TYR A 195 31.05 35.01 10.48
C TYR A 195 30.91 34.13 9.21
N SER A 196 30.23 34.64 8.19
CA SER A 196 29.73 33.87 7.06
C SER A 196 30.79 33.14 6.20
N GLY A 197 32.08 33.57 6.24
CA GLY A 197 33.14 32.94 5.45
C GLY A 197 33.49 31.54 5.92
N ASP A 198 33.79 31.40 7.20
CA ASP A 198 34.19 30.13 7.80
C ASP A 198 32.99 29.18 7.93
N TYR A 199 31.82 29.72 8.26
CA TYR A 199 30.57 28.97 8.30
C TYR A 199 30.18 28.35 6.95
N ALA A 200 30.36 29.09 5.86
CA ALA A 200 30.09 28.59 4.51
C ALA A 200 31.02 27.40 4.15
N ALA A 201 32.30 27.49 4.55
CA ALA A 201 33.25 26.39 4.35
C ALA A 201 32.89 25.15 5.17
N ILE A 202 32.46 25.34 6.42
CA ILE A 202 32.03 24.28 7.33
C ILE A 202 30.72 23.61 6.83
N GLN A 203 29.75 24.40 6.38
CA GLN A 203 28.50 23.87 5.80
C GLN A 203 28.78 23.12 4.50
N LYS A 204 29.70 23.60 3.69
CA LYS A 204 30.16 22.88 2.49
C LYS A 204 30.79 21.55 2.82
N ALA A 205 31.70 21.51 3.81
CA ALA A 205 32.33 20.27 4.27
C ALA A 205 31.29 19.27 4.82
N LYS A 206 30.28 19.74 5.56
CA LYS A 206 29.16 18.94 6.03
C LYS A 206 28.34 18.39 4.86
N THR A 207 28.00 19.24 3.91
CA THR A 207 27.26 18.85 2.70
C THR A 207 28.04 17.83 1.87
N ASP A 208 29.35 18.03 1.71
CA ASP A 208 30.22 17.11 0.97
C ASP A 208 30.32 15.73 1.66
N VAL A 209 30.32 15.69 3.00
CA VAL A 209 30.28 14.43 3.77
C VAL A 209 28.91 13.76 3.63
N GLU A 210 27.84 14.51 3.73
CA GLU A 210 26.47 13.98 3.53
C GLU A 210 26.26 13.45 2.11
N LEU A 211 26.83 14.14 1.10
CA LEU A 211 26.84 13.68 -0.28
C LEU A 211 27.68 12.40 -0.46
N LYS A 212 28.84 12.31 0.19
CA LYS A 212 29.67 11.09 0.16
C LYS A 212 28.93 9.90 0.78
N ILE A 213 28.24 10.09 1.90
CA ILE A 213 27.41 9.06 2.53
C ILE A 213 26.24 8.66 1.60
N ARG A 214 25.60 9.65 0.97
CA ARG A 214 24.51 9.43 0.02
C ARG A 214 24.96 8.68 -1.23
N ASN A 215 26.23 8.86 -1.64
CA ASN A 215 26.80 8.28 -2.84
C ASN A 215 27.53 6.94 -2.62
N LEU A 216 27.42 6.34 -1.44
CA LEU A 216 27.98 5.01 -1.20
C LEU A 216 27.33 3.97 -2.12
N PRO A 217 28.15 3.17 -2.84
CA PRO A 217 27.62 2.18 -3.79
C PRO A 217 26.62 1.18 -3.17
N SER A 218 26.80 0.86 -1.90
CA SER A 218 25.96 -0.07 -1.14
C SER A 218 24.56 0.42 -0.82
N LEU A 219 24.33 1.74 -0.89
CA LEU A 219 23.03 2.38 -0.66
C LEU A 219 22.30 2.72 -1.98
N LYS A 220 22.95 2.56 -3.12
CA LYS A 220 22.37 2.69 -4.46
C LYS A 220 21.78 1.35 -4.87
N GLY A 221 20.61 1.05 -4.48
CA GLY A 221 20.07 -0.26 -4.77
C GLY A 221 18.56 -0.28 -4.85
N ALA A 222 17.99 0.75 -5.48
CA ALA A 222 16.57 0.80 -5.71
C ALA A 222 16.15 0.16 -7.04
N ASP A 223 17.08 -0.49 -7.74
CA ASP A 223 16.76 -1.17 -9.00
C ASP A 223 15.79 -2.32 -8.76
N ILE A 224 14.89 -2.51 -9.72
CA ILE A 224 13.99 -3.66 -9.76
C ILE A 224 14.24 -4.48 -11.02
N VAL A 225 13.79 -5.73 -10.99
CA VAL A 225 13.73 -6.60 -12.17
C VAL A 225 12.27 -6.90 -12.46
N GLY A 226 11.81 -6.52 -13.64
CA GLY A 226 10.53 -6.92 -14.20
C GLY A 226 10.66 -8.27 -14.89
N TYR A 227 9.69 -9.12 -14.68
CA TYR A 227 9.60 -10.47 -15.28
C TYR A 227 8.35 -10.61 -16.11
N CYS A 228 8.47 -11.36 -17.20
CA CYS A 228 7.36 -11.95 -17.93
C CYS A 228 7.46 -13.48 -17.83
N LEU A 229 6.38 -14.11 -17.40
CA LEU A 229 6.28 -15.57 -17.34
C LEU A 229 5.13 -16.02 -18.24
N ASP A 230 5.23 -17.25 -18.75
CA ASP A 230 4.11 -17.94 -19.37
C ASP A 230 3.04 -18.29 -18.32
N ALA A 231 1.80 -17.93 -18.56
CA ALA A 231 0.71 -18.11 -17.60
C ALA A 231 0.27 -19.58 -17.44
N ASN A 232 0.63 -20.46 -18.37
CA ASN A 232 0.24 -21.87 -18.35
C ASN A 232 1.32 -22.75 -17.71
N THR A 233 2.60 -22.39 -17.87
CA THR A 233 3.74 -23.19 -17.40
C THR A 233 4.49 -22.56 -16.23
N GLY A 234 4.42 -21.24 -16.08
CA GLY A 234 5.21 -20.47 -15.13
C GLY A 234 6.67 -20.26 -15.57
N GLU A 235 7.06 -20.66 -16.79
CA GLU A 235 8.41 -20.41 -17.30
C GLU A 235 8.68 -18.92 -17.45
N ILE A 236 9.88 -18.47 -17.05
CA ILE A 236 10.33 -17.10 -17.26
C ILE A 236 10.68 -16.93 -18.74
N LEU A 237 9.89 -16.14 -19.46
CA LEU A 237 10.10 -15.85 -20.87
C LEU A 237 11.19 -14.81 -21.07
N TRP A 238 11.18 -13.75 -20.28
CA TRP A 238 12.20 -12.70 -20.28
C TRP A 238 12.19 -11.88 -18.98
N SER A 239 13.24 -11.11 -18.79
CA SER A 239 13.33 -10.16 -17.68
C SER A 239 14.05 -8.88 -18.10
N VAL A 240 13.72 -7.77 -17.44
CA VAL A 240 14.31 -6.45 -17.68
C VAL A 240 14.66 -5.78 -16.37
N THR A 241 15.76 -5.00 -16.36
CA THR A 241 16.12 -4.19 -15.20
C THR A 241 15.59 -2.77 -15.37
N LEU A 242 14.91 -2.26 -14.35
CA LEU A 242 14.44 -0.89 -14.26
C LEU A 242 15.17 -0.19 -13.10
N LYS A 243 15.99 0.80 -13.44
CA LYS A 243 16.78 1.55 -12.46
C LYS A 243 15.89 2.44 -11.60
N GLY A 244 16.22 2.56 -10.32
CA GLY A 244 15.69 3.60 -9.46
C GLY A 244 16.43 4.92 -9.66
N SER A 245 15.71 6.05 -9.63
CA SER A 245 16.32 7.38 -9.79
C SER A 245 16.96 7.91 -8.51
N VAL A 246 16.55 7.41 -7.35
CA VAL A 246 17.08 7.76 -6.03
C VAL A 246 17.34 6.51 -5.22
N GLU A 247 18.12 6.65 -4.14
CA GLU A 247 18.23 5.61 -3.13
C GLU A 247 16.83 5.28 -2.60
N GLY A 248 16.37 4.09 -2.89
CA GLY A 248 15.11 3.59 -2.36
C GLY A 248 15.38 2.73 -1.13
N PRO A 249 14.66 2.92 -0.04
CA PRO A 249 14.69 1.96 1.03
C PRO A 249 13.98 0.70 0.57
N TYR A 250 14.58 -0.42 0.84
CA TYR A 250 13.87 -1.68 0.92
C TYR A 250 13.08 -1.64 2.23
N ASN A 251 11.84 -1.19 2.16
CA ASN A 251 10.98 -1.19 3.34
C ASN A 251 10.07 -2.41 3.32
N TYR A 252 10.62 -3.52 3.72
CA TYR A 252 9.95 -4.80 3.80
C TYR A 252 8.58 -4.76 4.51
N GLY A 253 8.39 -3.91 5.51
CA GLY A 253 7.15 -3.89 6.29
C GLY A 253 5.94 -3.27 5.58
N PHE A 254 6.15 -2.30 4.71
CA PHE A 254 5.07 -1.56 4.05
C PHE A 254 5.15 -1.60 2.53
N SER A 255 6.32 -1.41 1.99
CA SER A 255 6.56 -1.37 0.56
C SER A 255 8.06 -1.42 0.28
N ASP A 256 8.41 -1.75 -0.94
CA ASP A 256 9.76 -1.63 -1.49
C ASP A 256 9.71 -0.99 -2.89
N SER A 257 10.84 -0.85 -3.54
CA SER A 257 10.90 -0.24 -4.87
C SER A 257 10.14 -1.03 -5.95
N SER A 258 9.90 -2.33 -5.73
CA SER A 258 9.13 -3.19 -6.62
C SER A 258 7.62 -3.19 -6.34
N SER A 259 7.16 -2.50 -5.32
CA SER A 259 5.78 -2.58 -4.84
C SER A 259 4.69 -2.23 -5.85
N PRO A 260 4.86 -1.25 -6.76
CA PRO A 260 3.86 -0.98 -7.78
C PRO A 260 3.63 -2.20 -8.67
N THR A 261 2.36 -2.57 -8.84
CA THR A 261 1.96 -3.64 -9.74
C THR A 261 2.24 -3.21 -11.19
N PRO A 262 2.85 -4.04 -12.03
CA PRO A 262 2.96 -3.76 -13.47
C PRO A 262 1.58 -3.54 -14.09
N ILE A 263 1.55 -2.87 -15.25
CA ILE A 263 0.31 -2.69 -16.03
C ILE A 263 0.54 -3.26 -17.41
N SER A 264 -0.51 -3.81 -18.05
CA SER A 264 -0.43 -4.26 -19.44
C SER A 264 -1.72 -3.97 -20.20
N ASP A 265 -1.58 -3.61 -21.48
CA ASP A 265 -2.70 -3.51 -22.43
C ASP A 265 -2.71 -4.64 -23.48
N GLY A 266 -1.88 -5.66 -23.26
CA GLY A 266 -1.71 -6.82 -24.14
C GLY A 266 -0.75 -6.60 -25.30
N ARG A 267 -0.32 -5.37 -25.55
CA ARG A 267 0.74 -5.04 -26.54
C ARG A 267 2.00 -4.54 -25.84
N HIS A 268 1.82 -3.88 -24.71
CA HIS A 268 2.87 -3.31 -23.89
C HIS A 268 2.70 -3.71 -22.44
N VAL A 269 3.80 -3.70 -21.72
CA VAL A 269 3.85 -3.77 -20.27
C VAL A 269 4.63 -2.57 -19.74
N TRP A 270 4.13 -1.99 -18.65
CA TRP A 270 4.78 -0.91 -17.94
C TRP A 270 5.19 -1.39 -16.56
N PHE A 271 6.48 -1.33 -16.29
CA PHE A 271 7.01 -1.53 -14.95
C PHE A 271 7.26 -0.18 -14.30
N VAL A 272 6.91 -0.08 -13.03
CA VAL A 272 7.08 1.12 -12.23
C VAL A 272 8.00 0.81 -11.06
N ASN A 273 9.08 1.56 -10.96
CA ASN A 273 9.97 1.53 -9.81
C ASN A 273 9.59 2.67 -8.88
N ALA A 274 9.18 2.31 -7.67
CA ALA A 274 8.77 3.28 -6.66
C ALA A 274 9.86 4.29 -6.28
N SER A 275 11.10 3.97 -6.54
CA SER A 275 12.23 4.91 -6.38
C SER A 275 12.38 5.91 -7.52
N GLY A 276 11.36 6.04 -8.36
CA GLY A 276 11.21 7.18 -9.27
C GLY A 276 11.54 6.89 -10.73
N SER A 277 11.10 5.76 -11.26
CA SER A 277 11.17 5.52 -12.70
C SER A 277 10.01 4.67 -13.22
N MET A 278 9.75 4.78 -14.51
CA MET A 278 8.78 3.99 -15.25
C MET A 278 9.31 3.69 -16.63
N GLY A 279 9.16 2.46 -17.07
CA GLY A 279 9.52 2.05 -18.43
C GLY A 279 8.37 1.31 -19.09
N CYS A 280 8.30 1.42 -20.41
CA CYS A 280 7.38 0.73 -21.31
C CYS A 280 8.16 -0.26 -22.14
N TRP A 281 7.72 -1.49 -22.17
CA TRP A 281 8.26 -2.52 -23.06
C TRP A 281 7.13 -3.12 -23.90
N THR A 282 7.47 -3.63 -25.07
CA THR A 282 6.58 -4.53 -25.79
C THR A 282 6.43 -5.82 -25.00
N VAL A 283 5.40 -6.61 -25.30
CA VAL A 283 5.21 -7.92 -24.64
C VAL A 283 6.35 -8.92 -24.93
N ASP A 284 7.16 -8.64 -25.96
CA ASP A 284 8.39 -9.42 -26.27
C ASP A 284 9.62 -8.91 -25.52
N GLY A 285 9.48 -7.91 -24.63
CA GLY A 285 10.57 -7.38 -23.80
C GLY A 285 11.44 -6.29 -24.44
N GLN A 286 11.01 -5.66 -25.56
CA GLN A 286 11.74 -4.57 -26.19
C GLN A 286 11.37 -3.22 -25.54
N LEU A 287 12.37 -2.44 -25.13
CA LEU A 287 12.14 -1.12 -24.55
C LEU A 287 11.56 -0.14 -25.58
N VAL A 288 10.44 0.50 -25.24
CA VAL A 288 9.76 1.50 -26.07
C VAL A 288 10.10 2.91 -25.60
N TRP A 289 9.94 3.17 -24.28
CA TRP A 289 10.31 4.43 -23.66
C TRP A 289 10.61 4.26 -22.17
N PHE A 290 11.30 5.23 -21.61
CA PHE A 290 11.69 5.29 -20.21
C PHE A 290 11.57 6.73 -19.70
N ARG A 291 11.17 6.90 -18.45
CA ARG A 291 11.13 8.18 -17.74
C ARG A 291 11.52 8.06 -16.29
N GLU A 292 11.98 9.15 -15.70
CA GLU A 292 12.39 9.24 -14.31
C GLU A 292 11.77 10.46 -13.63
N TRP A 293 11.64 10.38 -12.31
CA TRP A 293 11.29 11.50 -11.45
C TRP A 293 11.94 11.33 -10.08
N ALA A 294 12.08 12.44 -9.33
CA ALA A 294 12.54 12.39 -7.95
C ALA A 294 11.33 12.18 -7.01
N PRO A 295 11.23 11.06 -6.31
CA PRO A 295 10.16 10.85 -5.34
C PRO A 295 10.19 11.89 -4.22
N SER A 296 9.01 12.21 -3.68
CA SER A 296 8.86 13.22 -2.62
C SER A 296 9.41 12.78 -1.26
N ALA A 297 9.58 11.48 -1.03
CA ALA A 297 10.08 10.92 0.21
C ALA A 297 11.24 9.97 -0.04
N LYS A 298 12.13 9.84 0.95
CA LYS A 298 13.23 8.86 0.94
C LYS A 298 12.72 7.40 0.99
N ALA A 299 11.50 7.21 1.40
CA ALA A 299 10.82 5.93 1.46
C ALA A 299 9.46 6.10 0.78
N PRO A 300 9.35 5.70 -0.47
CA PRO A 300 8.05 5.64 -1.11
C PRO A 300 7.20 4.58 -0.41
N PHE A 301 6.06 4.98 0.10
CA PHE A 301 5.05 4.06 0.62
C PHE A 301 4.14 3.61 -0.53
N ASN A 302 4.70 2.90 -1.48
CA ASN A 302 4.15 2.81 -2.82
C ASN A 302 3.26 1.62 -3.10
N LYS A 303 3.08 0.73 -2.15
CA LYS A 303 2.01 -0.26 -2.28
C LYS A 303 0.62 0.38 -2.23
N GLN A 304 0.60 1.64 -1.95
CA GLN A 304 -0.59 2.45 -1.79
C GLN A 304 -0.90 3.34 -2.99
N PHE A 305 0.03 3.40 -3.94
CA PHE A 305 -0.10 4.18 -5.16
C PHE A 305 0.08 3.25 -6.36
N GLU A 306 -0.87 2.35 -6.50
CA GLU A 306 -0.87 1.44 -7.64
C GLU A 306 -1.11 2.24 -8.92
N PRO A 307 -0.30 2.05 -9.96
CA PRO A 307 -0.54 2.66 -11.24
C PRO A 307 -1.81 2.09 -11.89
N ILE A 308 -2.57 2.93 -12.57
CA ILE A 308 -3.87 2.58 -13.14
C ILE A 308 -3.86 2.84 -14.63
N LEU A 309 -4.33 1.87 -15.42
CA LEU A 309 -4.54 2.02 -16.84
C LEU A 309 -5.97 2.50 -17.11
N SER A 310 -6.12 3.61 -17.82
CA SER A 310 -7.43 4.14 -18.23
C SER A 310 -7.34 4.73 -19.63
N GLY A 311 -7.87 4.04 -20.62
CA GLY A 311 -7.81 4.46 -22.02
C GLY A 311 -6.37 4.62 -22.52
N ASP A 312 -6.02 5.83 -22.93
CA ASP A 312 -4.66 6.17 -23.38
C ASP A 312 -3.73 6.65 -22.24
N TRP A 313 -4.22 6.65 -20.99
CA TRP A 313 -3.48 7.17 -19.84
C TRP A 313 -3.04 6.08 -18.88
N ILE A 314 -1.85 6.28 -18.33
CA ILE A 314 -1.42 5.66 -17.08
C ILE A 314 -1.53 6.72 -15.99
N LEU A 315 -2.35 6.46 -14.99
CA LEU A 315 -2.45 7.30 -13.81
C LEU A 315 -1.39 6.84 -12.82
N ASN A 316 -0.43 7.69 -12.52
CA ASN A 316 0.64 7.43 -11.56
C ASN A 316 0.72 8.54 -10.54
N VAL A 317 1.26 8.25 -9.37
CA VAL A 317 1.37 9.23 -8.27
C VAL A 317 2.81 9.72 -8.15
N GLU A 318 2.99 11.01 -8.36
CA GLU A 318 4.31 11.67 -8.39
C GLU A 318 4.25 13.06 -7.73
N PRO A 319 5.38 13.60 -7.25
CA PRO A 319 5.43 14.97 -6.79
C PRO A 319 5.27 15.96 -7.96
N LEU A 320 4.91 17.20 -7.65
CA LEU A 320 4.87 18.27 -8.64
C LEU A 320 6.23 18.50 -9.29
N PRO A 321 6.29 18.88 -10.57
CA PRO A 321 7.51 19.37 -11.21
C PRO A 321 8.08 20.57 -10.45
N ASN A 322 9.38 20.79 -10.59
CA ASN A 322 10.04 21.91 -9.87
C ASN A 322 9.56 23.29 -10.32
N ASP A 323 9.09 23.41 -11.55
CA ASP A 323 8.56 24.62 -12.18
C ASP A 323 7.06 24.82 -11.98
N ASP A 324 6.34 23.84 -11.38
CA ASP A 324 4.91 23.99 -11.09
C ASP A 324 4.68 25.09 -10.02
N PRO A 325 3.86 26.11 -10.30
CA PRO A 325 3.62 27.21 -9.38
C PRO A 325 3.00 26.78 -8.05
N ARG A 326 2.30 25.64 -8.01
CA ARG A 326 1.72 25.07 -6.78
C ARG A 326 2.81 24.62 -5.81
N LYS A 327 3.96 24.17 -6.30
CA LYS A 327 5.09 23.73 -5.47
C LYS A 327 5.62 24.84 -4.57
N LYS A 328 5.59 26.09 -5.04
CA LYS A 328 5.97 27.26 -4.23
C LYS A 328 4.99 27.54 -3.08
N LYS A 329 3.70 27.21 -3.26
CA LYS A 329 2.66 27.37 -2.23
C LYS A 329 2.71 26.26 -1.17
N GLU A 330 3.22 25.09 -1.51
CA GLU A 330 3.37 23.97 -0.59
C GLU A 330 4.48 24.18 0.46
N GLY A 331 5.42 25.10 0.20
CA GLY A 331 6.60 25.29 1.03
C GLY A 331 7.47 24.03 1.03
N GLU A 332 7.86 23.57 2.22
CA GLU A 332 8.65 22.33 2.37
C GLU A 332 7.83 21.03 2.28
N ARG A 333 6.51 21.13 2.09
CA ARG A 333 5.63 19.96 2.00
C ARG A 333 5.92 19.17 0.74
N LYS A 334 6.11 17.88 0.89
CA LYS A 334 6.45 16.95 -0.20
C LYS A 334 5.20 16.17 -0.61
N TRP A 335 4.21 16.85 -1.11
CA TRP A 335 2.96 16.25 -1.54
C TRP A 335 3.10 15.55 -2.89
N ASN A 336 2.31 14.51 -3.07
CA ASN A 336 2.17 13.79 -4.32
C ASN A 336 0.84 14.14 -4.99
N TYR A 337 0.81 14.01 -6.31
CA TYR A 337 -0.35 14.30 -7.16
C TYR A 337 -0.56 13.17 -8.14
N LEU A 338 -1.80 12.94 -8.52
CA LEU A 338 -2.10 12.04 -9.60
C LEU A 338 -1.71 12.68 -10.93
N ARG A 339 -0.98 11.93 -11.76
CA ARG A 339 -0.59 12.34 -13.11
C ARG A 339 -1.17 11.40 -14.14
N ALA A 340 -1.72 11.95 -15.20
CA ALA A 340 -2.01 11.19 -16.40
C ALA A 340 -0.80 11.22 -17.32
N ILE A 341 -0.28 10.05 -17.61
CA ILE A 341 0.88 9.83 -18.45
C ILE A 341 0.38 9.15 -19.73
N ASN A 342 0.72 9.72 -20.86
CA ASN A 342 0.41 9.12 -22.15
C ASN A 342 1.14 7.77 -22.27
N LYS A 343 0.39 6.68 -22.37
CA LYS A 343 0.95 5.33 -22.36
C LYS A 343 1.90 5.03 -23.53
N LYS A 344 1.76 5.73 -24.66
CA LYS A 344 2.60 5.55 -25.85
C LYS A 344 3.90 6.34 -25.80
N THR A 345 3.90 7.50 -25.11
CA THR A 345 5.04 8.43 -25.15
C THR A 345 5.73 8.65 -23.81
N GLY A 346 5.11 8.23 -22.70
CA GLY A 346 5.60 8.50 -21.34
C GLY A 346 5.49 9.97 -20.89
N LYS A 347 4.88 10.85 -21.70
CA LYS A 347 4.72 12.28 -21.38
C LYS A 347 3.54 12.49 -20.45
N THR A 348 3.70 13.43 -19.51
CA THR A 348 2.58 13.88 -18.66
C THR A 348 1.64 14.76 -19.47
N GLU A 349 0.35 14.44 -19.43
CA GLU A 349 -0.70 15.20 -20.11
C GLU A 349 -1.40 16.18 -19.15
N TRP A 350 -1.71 15.73 -17.95
CA TRP A 350 -2.25 16.57 -16.89
C TRP A 350 -1.83 16.08 -15.49
N ILE A 351 -1.99 16.96 -14.51
CA ILE A 351 -1.73 16.69 -13.09
C ILE A 351 -2.98 17.08 -12.32
N SER A 352 -3.44 16.23 -11.41
CA SER A 352 -4.65 16.49 -10.62
C SER A 352 -4.60 17.83 -9.89
N GLU A 353 -5.77 18.42 -9.72
CA GLU A 353 -5.94 19.66 -8.97
C GLU A 353 -5.53 19.49 -7.50
N ASP A 354 -6.00 18.41 -6.86
CA ASP A 354 -5.68 18.09 -5.48
C ASP A 354 -4.48 17.15 -5.36
N ALA A 355 -3.73 17.33 -4.28
CA ALA A 355 -2.78 16.34 -3.81
C ALA A 355 -3.53 15.06 -3.37
N ILE A 356 -2.88 13.92 -3.54
CA ILE A 356 -3.42 12.63 -3.13
C ILE A 356 -2.97 12.31 -1.70
N THR A 357 -3.91 11.82 -0.89
CA THR A 357 -3.58 11.37 0.46
C THR A 357 -2.74 10.10 0.43
N HIS A 358 -1.92 9.97 1.43
CA HIS A 358 -1.05 8.83 1.64
C HIS A 358 -1.85 7.54 1.88
N TYR A 359 -1.38 6.41 1.42
CA TYR A 359 -2.04 5.11 1.54
C TYR A 359 -3.38 4.96 0.82
N ASN A 360 -3.57 5.71 -0.23
CA ASN A 360 -4.83 5.71 -0.94
C ASN A 360 -4.63 5.32 -2.41
N THR A 361 -5.19 4.20 -2.82
CA THR A 361 -5.23 3.81 -4.23
C THR A 361 -6.46 4.44 -4.90
N PRO A 362 -6.28 5.33 -5.88
CA PRO A 362 -7.38 5.88 -6.65
C PRO A 362 -8.11 4.79 -7.43
N VAL A 363 -9.40 4.96 -7.63
CA VAL A 363 -10.23 3.99 -8.37
C VAL A 363 -10.96 4.69 -9.52
N VAL A 364 -10.71 4.20 -10.73
CA VAL A 364 -11.40 4.65 -11.94
C VAL A 364 -12.79 4.05 -12.03
N GLY A 365 -13.73 4.79 -12.57
CA GLY A 365 -15.09 4.34 -12.83
C GLY A 365 -15.81 5.26 -13.80
N ASN A 366 -17.06 4.94 -14.09
CA ASN A 366 -17.91 5.72 -14.99
C ASN A 366 -19.07 6.36 -14.24
N LEU A 367 -19.31 7.62 -14.52
CA LEU A 367 -20.47 8.35 -14.05
C LEU A 367 -21.19 8.93 -15.27
N ASN A 368 -22.43 8.49 -15.53
CA ASN A 368 -23.20 8.90 -16.71
C ASN A 368 -22.46 8.70 -18.04
N GLY A 369 -21.70 7.60 -18.16
CA GLY A 369 -20.94 7.27 -19.37
C GLY A 369 -19.62 8.02 -19.54
N GLN A 370 -19.26 8.88 -18.58
CA GLN A 370 -17.98 9.58 -18.56
C GLN A 370 -17.03 8.98 -17.51
N PRO A 371 -15.75 8.78 -17.82
CA PRO A 371 -14.79 8.22 -16.89
C PRO A 371 -14.27 9.29 -15.91
N TYR A 372 -14.22 8.88 -14.64
CA TYR A 372 -13.68 9.65 -13.52
C TYR A 372 -12.77 8.79 -12.67
N VAL A 373 -11.99 9.42 -11.82
CA VAL A 373 -11.20 8.75 -10.79
C VAL A 373 -11.54 9.33 -9.41
N LEU A 374 -11.93 8.45 -8.49
CA LEU A 374 -12.07 8.81 -7.09
C LEU A 374 -10.71 8.72 -6.41
N GLN A 375 -10.29 9.78 -5.75
CA GLN A 375 -9.06 9.83 -4.97
C GLN A 375 -9.29 10.43 -3.58
N GLY A 376 -8.50 9.99 -2.60
CA GLY A 376 -8.39 10.69 -1.33
C GLY A 376 -7.60 11.98 -1.51
N ARG A 377 -8.08 13.07 -0.91
CA ARG A 377 -7.41 14.37 -0.88
C ARG A 377 -6.46 14.46 0.30
N GLY A 378 -5.41 15.22 0.17
CA GLY A 378 -4.53 15.55 1.27
C GLY A 378 -3.06 15.43 0.94
N GLY A 379 -2.27 15.34 1.96
CA GLY A 379 -0.83 15.37 1.93
C GLY A 379 -0.18 14.14 2.57
N PRO A 380 1.09 14.26 2.94
CA PRO A 380 1.88 13.16 3.45
C PRO A 380 1.45 12.71 4.85
N HIS A 381 1.76 11.45 5.12
CA HIS A 381 1.57 10.80 6.41
C HIS A 381 2.15 11.58 7.59
N GLN A 382 1.48 11.54 8.74
CA GLN A 382 1.85 12.16 10.02
C GLN A 382 1.74 13.69 10.07
N VAL A 383 1.27 14.33 9.04
CA VAL A 383 0.90 15.75 9.06
C VAL A 383 -0.61 15.83 8.98
N PRO A 384 -1.28 16.75 9.69
CA PRO A 384 -2.69 16.99 9.44
C PRO A 384 -2.88 17.29 7.96
N GLU A 385 -3.51 16.35 7.25
CA GLU A 385 -3.70 16.46 5.82
C GLU A 385 -4.81 17.47 5.57
N ARG A 386 -4.47 18.58 4.92
CA ARG A 386 -5.44 19.60 4.56
C ARG A 386 -5.17 20.12 3.15
N PRO A 387 -6.17 20.17 2.30
CA PRO A 387 -7.53 19.62 2.49
C PRO A 387 -7.52 18.11 2.65
N ASN A 388 -8.47 17.51 3.38
CA ASN A 388 -8.65 16.08 3.46
C ASN A 388 -9.98 15.67 2.80
N GLY A 389 -10.29 14.37 2.76
CA GLY A 389 -11.54 13.85 2.22
C GLY A 389 -11.38 13.22 0.85
N LEU A 390 -12.35 13.42 -0.03
CA LEU A 390 -12.41 12.83 -1.37
C LEU A 390 -12.52 13.87 -2.46
N SER A 391 -11.98 13.53 -3.64
CA SER A 391 -12.23 14.23 -4.91
C SER A 391 -12.64 13.22 -5.96
N LEU A 392 -13.68 13.54 -6.72
CA LEU A 392 -13.99 12.84 -7.96
C LEU A 392 -13.46 13.65 -9.14
N THR A 393 -12.36 13.19 -9.72
CA THR A 393 -11.57 13.93 -10.71
C THR A 393 -11.91 13.47 -12.13
N LYS A 394 -12.09 14.42 -13.06
CA LYS A 394 -12.32 14.15 -14.48
C LYS A 394 -11.07 13.59 -15.14
N LEU A 395 -11.23 12.56 -15.97
CA LEU A 395 -10.10 11.94 -16.67
C LEU A 395 -9.85 12.51 -18.05
N PHE A 396 -10.87 13.02 -18.74
CA PHE A 396 -10.79 13.45 -20.13
C PHE A 396 -11.45 14.81 -20.35
N GLY A 397 -11.14 15.45 -21.50
CA GLY A 397 -11.68 16.75 -21.89
C GLY A 397 -10.86 17.92 -21.38
N GLU A 398 -11.36 19.14 -21.60
CA GLU A 398 -10.66 20.39 -21.22
C GLU A 398 -10.44 20.54 -19.70
N ASP A 399 -11.30 19.91 -18.90
CA ASP A 399 -11.22 19.90 -17.45
C ASP A 399 -10.55 18.64 -16.88
N ALA A 400 -9.80 17.89 -17.70
CA ALA A 400 -9.08 16.72 -17.20
C ALA A 400 -8.11 17.11 -16.06
N GLY A 401 -8.12 16.33 -14.98
CA GLY A 401 -7.36 16.61 -13.77
C GLY A 401 -8.08 17.52 -12.76
N LYS A 402 -9.22 18.14 -13.11
CA LYS A 402 -10.04 18.94 -12.19
C LYS A 402 -11.11 18.06 -11.52
N ALA A 403 -11.41 18.38 -10.27
CA ALA A 403 -12.47 17.69 -9.55
C ALA A 403 -13.86 18.11 -10.03
N LEU A 404 -14.76 17.13 -10.19
CA LEU A 404 -16.18 17.37 -10.36
C LEU A 404 -16.81 17.88 -9.07
N TRP A 405 -16.41 17.30 -7.96
CA TRP A 405 -16.76 17.71 -6.61
C TRP A 405 -15.65 17.36 -5.62
N HIS A 406 -15.66 18.08 -4.51
CA HIS A 406 -14.84 17.82 -3.34
C HIS A 406 -15.75 17.53 -2.16
N TRP A 407 -15.34 16.59 -1.32
CA TRP A 407 -15.97 16.35 -0.03
C TRP A 407 -14.92 16.39 1.07
N ASP A 408 -15.25 17.08 2.16
CA ASP A 408 -14.42 17.21 3.36
C ASP A 408 -15.20 16.66 4.55
N PRO A 409 -14.63 15.75 5.36
CA PRO A 409 -15.31 15.16 6.51
C PRO A 409 -15.56 16.15 7.67
N GLN A 410 -15.16 17.43 7.53
CA GLN A 410 -15.29 18.49 8.55
C GLN A 410 -14.53 18.22 9.86
N GLU A 411 -13.85 17.10 9.97
CA GLU A 411 -13.07 16.69 11.13
C GLU A 411 -11.59 16.53 10.74
N GLU A 412 -10.69 16.86 11.66
CA GLU A 412 -9.28 16.53 11.48
C GLU A 412 -9.09 15.04 11.61
N THR A 413 -8.76 14.38 10.51
CA THR A 413 -8.29 13.00 10.52
C THR A 413 -6.77 13.00 10.46
N PRO A 414 -6.09 12.52 11.51
CA PRO A 414 -4.62 12.62 11.57
C PRO A 414 -3.88 11.83 10.48
N PHE A 415 -4.57 10.94 9.77
CA PHE A 415 -3.98 10.04 8.78
C PHE A 415 -4.73 10.02 7.44
N GLY A 416 -5.68 10.90 7.20
CA GLY A 416 -6.45 10.92 5.96
C GLY A 416 -7.16 9.59 5.65
N ALA A 417 -7.35 9.29 4.38
CA ALA A 417 -7.91 8.03 3.93
C ALA A 417 -6.83 6.95 3.84
N LEU A 418 -6.84 6.00 4.75
CA LEU A 418 -5.90 4.87 4.75
C LEU A 418 -6.46 3.62 4.06
N ALA A 419 -7.69 3.65 3.58
CA ALA A 419 -8.36 2.54 2.92
C ALA A 419 -8.35 2.71 1.40
N ASN A 420 -8.47 1.62 0.65
CA ASN A 420 -8.75 1.70 -0.77
C ASN A 420 -10.05 2.46 -1.00
N GLN A 421 -10.09 3.27 -2.03
CA GLN A 421 -11.31 3.95 -2.39
C GLN A 421 -12.24 3.00 -3.13
N HIS A 422 -13.53 3.14 -2.87
CA HIS A 422 -14.58 2.42 -3.58
C HIS A 422 -15.68 3.39 -3.97
N TRP A 423 -16.18 3.25 -5.17
CA TRP A 423 -17.33 4.00 -5.66
C TRP A 423 -17.97 3.32 -6.87
N ASP A 424 -19.20 3.65 -7.13
CA ASP A 424 -19.97 3.26 -8.32
C ASP A 424 -20.82 4.43 -8.81
N ASN A 425 -21.77 4.19 -9.69
CA ASN A 425 -22.67 5.24 -10.22
C ASN A 425 -23.64 5.82 -9.17
N GLN A 426 -23.73 5.22 -7.99
CA GLN A 426 -24.65 5.64 -6.93
C GLN A 426 -23.90 6.19 -5.72
N PHE A 427 -22.88 5.49 -5.25
CA PHE A 427 -22.23 5.78 -3.97
C PHE A 427 -20.70 5.86 -4.09
N ALA A 428 -20.13 6.77 -3.30
CA ALA A 428 -18.73 6.80 -2.97
C ALA A 428 -18.56 6.61 -1.45
N TYR A 429 -17.47 5.97 -1.04
CA TYR A 429 -17.29 5.55 0.34
C TYR A 429 -16.01 6.15 0.94
N TRP A 430 -16.12 6.60 2.19
CA TRP A 430 -14.98 7.05 2.98
C TRP A 430 -14.95 6.33 4.32
N LEU A 431 -13.91 5.55 4.58
CA LEU A 431 -13.70 4.90 5.86
C LEU A 431 -12.81 5.78 6.75
N LYS A 432 -13.40 6.35 7.80
CA LYS A 432 -12.68 7.11 8.84
C LYS A 432 -11.94 6.16 9.77
N THR A 433 -10.64 6.04 9.62
CA THR A 433 -9.85 5.03 10.37
C THR A 433 -9.67 5.38 11.85
N GLY A 434 -9.65 6.65 12.24
CA GLY A 434 -9.49 7.09 13.63
C GLY A 434 -10.71 6.84 14.53
N HIS A 435 -11.91 6.97 13.98
CA HIS A 435 -13.19 6.83 14.69
C HIS A 435 -14.00 5.64 14.23
N LEU A 436 -13.49 4.90 13.29
CA LEU A 436 -14.12 3.78 12.60
C LEU A 436 -15.57 4.06 12.21
N LYS A 437 -15.77 5.04 11.38
CA LYS A 437 -17.04 5.39 10.76
C LYS A 437 -16.96 5.25 9.26
N LEU A 438 -18.04 4.83 8.64
CA LEU A 438 -18.20 4.79 7.18
C LEU A 438 -19.10 5.92 6.73
N ALA A 439 -18.57 6.88 6.00
CA ALA A 439 -19.37 7.86 5.29
C ALA A 439 -19.76 7.30 3.90
N VAL A 440 -21.04 7.46 3.55
CA VAL A 440 -21.61 7.08 2.24
C VAL A 440 -22.06 8.36 1.56
N LEU A 441 -21.48 8.64 0.38
CA LEU A 441 -21.74 9.84 -0.40
C LEU A 441 -22.49 9.49 -1.68
N ASP A 442 -23.30 10.42 -2.16
CA ASP A 442 -23.83 10.38 -3.53
C ASP A 442 -22.69 10.63 -4.54
N SER A 443 -22.47 9.71 -5.47
CA SER A 443 -21.34 9.80 -6.42
C SER A 443 -21.44 10.96 -7.39
N LYS A 444 -22.66 11.47 -7.65
CA LYS A 444 -22.86 12.56 -8.63
C LYS A 444 -22.56 13.92 -8.04
N THR A 445 -22.85 14.08 -6.75
CA THR A 445 -22.84 15.38 -6.09
C THR A 445 -21.76 15.51 -5.00
N GLY A 446 -21.23 14.39 -4.52
CA GLY A 446 -20.33 14.36 -3.37
C GLY A 446 -21.03 14.66 -2.02
N ILE A 447 -22.36 14.74 -2.01
CA ILE A 447 -23.12 15.00 -0.77
C ILE A 447 -23.14 13.74 0.07
N GLN A 448 -22.78 13.87 1.36
CA GLN A 448 -22.86 12.78 2.31
C GLN A 448 -24.32 12.44 2.61
N LEU A 449 -24.68 11.19 2.36
CA LEU A 449 -26.03 10.64 2.58
C LEU A 449 -26.14 10.01 3.98
N HIS A 450 -25.12 9.26 4.37
CA HIS A 450 -25.09 8.52 5.64
C HIS A 450 -23.71 8.56 6.27
N GLU A 451 -23.67 8.40 7.58
CA GLU A 451 -22.48 8.08 8.35
C GLU A 451 -22.82 6.96 9.33
N HIS A 452 -22.15 5.82 9.19
CA HIS A 452 -22.37 4.64 10.01
C HIS A 452 -21.27 4.51 11.05
N ASP A 453 -21.64 4.40 12.33
CA ASP A 453 -20.72 4.02 13.41
C ASP A 453 -20.50 2.50 13.35
N LEU A 454 -19.24 2.09 13.15
CA LEU A 454 -18.90 0.68 12.97
C LEU A 454 -18.55 -0.02 14.28
N LEU A 455 -18.46 0.71 15.40
CA LEU A 455 -18.04 0.18 16.70
C LEU A 455 -19.18 -0.09 17.66
N SER A 456 -20.29 0.62 17.54
CA SER A 456 -21.43 0.48 18.44
C SER A 456 -22.50 -0.44 17.85
N ARG A 457 -23.21 -1.15 18.72
CA ARG A 457 -24.33 -2.05 18.38
C ARG A 457 -23.97 -3.13 17.33
N ALA A 458 -22.72 -3.56 17.35
CA ALA A 458 -22.23 -4.56 16.43
C ALA A 458 -22.65 -5.98 16.82
N THR A 459 -22.83 -6.85 15.84
CA THR A 459 -22.90 -8.29 16.05
C THR A 459 -21.49 -8.87 15.94
N THR A 460 -21.05 -9.63 16.93
CA THR A 460 -19.71 -10.23 16.94
C THR A 460 -19.79 -11.74 17.02
N THR A 461 -19.25 -12.43 16.06
CA THR A 461 -19.05 -13.88 16.04
C THR A 461 -17.59 -14.19 16.31
N PHE A 462 -17.32 -14.95 17.35
CA PHE A 462 -15.97 -15.29 17.80
C PHE A 462 -15.86 -16.77 18.18
N TRP A 463 -14.64 -17.28 18.23
CA TRP A 463 -14.37 -18.65 18.67
C TRP A 463 -14.29 -18.71 20.21
N ASP A 464 -15.24 -19.39 20.81
CA ASP A 464 -15.23 -19.68 22.25
C ASP A 464 -14.28 -20.86 22.50
N ARG A 465 -13.18 -20.58 23.22
CA ARG A 465 -12.11 -21.56 23.46
C ARG A 465 -12.52 -22.66 24.46
N ASP A 466 -13.43 -22.33 25.34
CA ASP A 466 -13.92 -23.30 26.35
C ASP A 466 -14.92 -24.26 25.72
N LYS A 467 -15.82 -23.75 24.89
CA LYS A 467 -16.83 -24.53 24.18
C LYS A 467 -16.33 -25.17 22.88
N GLN A 468 -15.18 -24.77 22.37
CA GLN A 468 -14.63 -25.19 21.07
C GLN A 468 -15.64 -24.99 19.92
N SER A 469 -16.34 -23.85 19.93
CA SER A 469 -17.37 -23.50 18.97
C SER A 469 -17.44 -22.02 18.73
N TYR A 470 -18.02 -21.60 17.58
CA TYR A 470 -18.34 -20.21 17.35
C TYR A 470 -19.56 -19.77 18.12
N GLU A 471 -19.44 -18.67 18.84
CA GLU A 471 -20.50 -17.99 19.55
C GLU A 471 -20.80 -16.64 18.94
N THR A 472 -22.04 -16.19 19.02
CA THR A 472 -22.47 -14.89 18.49
C THR A 472 -23.07 -14.02 19.59
N LEU A 473 -22.56 -12.81 19.73
CA LEU A 473 -23.11 -11.79 20.64
C LEU A 473 -23.64 -10.62 19.80
N HIS A 474 -24.80 -10.11 20.22
CA HIS A 474 -25.46 -8.97 19.58
C HIS A 474 -25.29 -7.70 20.40
N GLU A 475 -25.53 -6.54 19.79
CA GLU A 475 -25.50 -5.21 20.43
C GLU A 475 -24.20 -4.93 21.21
N GLN A 476 -23.06 -5.42 20.68
CA GLN A 476 -21.76 -5.24 21.31
C GLN A 476 -21.16 -3.87 20.97
N THR A 477 -20.41 -3.33 21.90
CA THR A 477 -19.52 -2.20 21.63
C THR A 477 -18.10 -2.71 21.46
N ILE A 478 -17.53 -2.53 20.26
CA ILE A 478 -16.16 -2.91 19.94
C ILE A 478 -15.22 -1.90 20.57
N ARG A 479 -14.30 -2.38 21.40
CA ARG A 479 -13.31 -1.55 22.11
C ARG A 479 -11.92 -1.72 21.48
N GLY A 480 -11.16 -0.65 21.49
CA GLY A 480 -9.78 -0.62 21.02
C GLY A 480 -9.63 0.10 19.69
N ILE A 481 -8.38 0.32 19.30
CA ILE A 481 -8.04 0.92 18.01
C ILE A 481 -8.13 -0.16 16.94
N VAL A 482 -8.95 0.08 15.92
CA VAL A 482 -9.02 -0.75 14.73
C VAL A 482 -8.11 -0.11 13.68
N ASP A 483 -7.00 -0.75 13.39
CA ASP A 483 -6.07 -0.30 12.37
C ASP A 483 -6.36 -0.99 11.04
N LEU A 484 -6.65 -0.18 10.04
CA LEU A 484 -6.99 -0.60 8.69
C LEU A 484 -6.05 0.07 7.69
N ARG A 485 -5.78 -0.63 6.59
CA ARG A 485 -5.05 -0.08 5.43
C ARG A 485 -5.88 -0.36 4.16
N HIS A 486 -5.29 -0.91 3.10
CA HIS A 486 -6.01 -1.24 1.86
C HIS A 486 -6.91 -2.48 1.96
N THR A 487 -7.18 -2.95 3.14
CA THR A 487 -7.79 -4.25 3.43
C THR A 487 -9.32 -4.18 3.44
N ASN A 488 -9.90 -3.51 2.47
CA ASN A 488 -11.34 -3.29 2.35
C ASN A 488 -11.83 -3.53 0.93
N ILE A 489 -13.10 -3.89 0.81
CA ILE A 489 -13.78 -4.13 -0.47
C ILE A 489 -15.29 -3.91 -0.32
N VAL A 490 -15.95 -3.48 -1.40
CA VAL A 490 -17.41 -3.42 -1.47
C VAL A 490 -17.93 -4.61 -2.29
N ALA A 491 -18.83 -5.39 -1.73
CA ALA A 491 -19.46 -6.51 -2.39
C ALA A 491 -20.87 -6.76 -1.86
N GLU A 492 -21.83 -7.10 -2.72
CA GLU A 492 -23.20 -7.53 -2.38
C GLU A 492 -23.92 -6.60 -1.38
N GLY A 493 -23.72 -5.26 -1.51
CA GLY A 493 -24.33 -4.26 -0.62
C GLY A 493 -23.68 -4.11 0.76
N TYR A 494 -22.53 -4.71 0.95
CA TYR A 494 -21.73 -4.58 2.16
C TYR A 494 -20.36 -3.98 1.87
N PHE A 495 -19.87 -3.17 2.81
CA PHE A 495 -18.48 -2.73 2.86
C PHE A 495 -17.73 -3.65 3.83
N TYR A 496 -16.81 -4.46 3.31
CA TYR A 496 -15.98 -5.40 4.06
C TYR A 496 -14.65 -4.74 4.41
N PHE A 497 -14.13 -5.03 5.60
CA PHE A 497 -12.81 -4.56 6.04
C PHE A 497 -12.12 -5.57 6.94
N LEU A 498 -10.81 -5.71 6.77
CA LEU A 498 -9.96 -6.61 7.56
C LEU A 498 -9.23 -5.82 8.63
N ILE A 499 -9.15 -6.36 9.83
CA ILE A 499 -8.49 -5.71 10.96
C ILE A 499 -7.01 -6.09 10.95
N ARG A 500 -6.13 -5.13 10.68
CA ARG A 500 -4.69 -5.37 10.48
C ARG A 500 -3.99 -6.05 11.65
N ASP A 501 -4.42 -5.76 12.86
CA ASP A 501 -3.78 -6.25 14.10
C ASP A 501 -4.48 -7.45 14.73
N LYS A 502 -5.53 -7.94 14.11
CA LYS A 502 -6.35 -9.04 14.61
C LYS A 502 -6.72 -10.01 13.49
N TRP A 503 -6.96 -11.26 13.85
CA TRP A 503 -7.51 -12.26 12.96
C TRP A 503 -9.04 -12.09 12.89
N GLN A 504 -9.46 -11.01 12.23
CA GLN A 504 -10.86 -10.63 12.21
C GLN A 504 -11.20 -9.90 10.91
N VAL A 505 -12.34 -10.24 10.36
CA VAL A 505 -12.98 -9.52 9.26
C VAL A 505 -14.29 -8.93 9.74
N ALA A 506 -14.65 -7.78 9.23
CA ALA A 506 -15.94 -7.18 9.50
C ALA A 506 -16.62 -6.76 8.19
N ARG A 507 -17.94 -6.58 8.27
CA ARG A 507 -18.74 -5.98 7.22
C ARG A 507 -19.78 -5.04 7.79
N VAL A 508 -20.13 -4.04 7.04
CA VAL A 508 -21.25 -3.14 7.33
C VAL A 508 -22.19 -3.09 6.13
N ASN A 509 -23.48 -3.25 6.38
CA ASN A 509 -24.51 -3.04 5.36
C ASN A 509 -24.55 -1.55 5.04
N VAL A 510 -24.28 -1.16 3.79
CA VAL A 510 -24.12 0.24 3.40
C VAL A 510 -25.41 1.06 3.50
N ALA A 511 -26.58 0.41 3.41
CA ALA A 511 -27.86 1.06 3.51
C ALA A 511 -28.35 1.24 4.96
N THR A 512 -28.08 0.26 5.85
CA THR A 512 -28.63 0.23 7.20
C THR A 512 -27.64 0.55 8.30
N GLY A 513 -26.33 0.47 8.03
CA GLY A 513 -25.27 0.62 9.02
C GLY A 513 -25.10 -0.57 9.96
N ARG A 514 -25.85 -1.66 9.78
CA ARG A 514 -25.68 -2.87 10.59
C ARG A 514 -24.28 -3.44 10.37
N THR A 515 -23.51 -3.52 11.46
CA THR A 515 -22.13 -3.97 11.45
C THR A 515 -21.98 -5.34 12.10
N GLU A 516 -21.20 -6.21 11.45
CA GLU A 516 -20.96 -7.58 11.88
C GLU A 516 -19.46 -7.88 11.83
N TYR A 517 -18.92 -8.48 12.90
CA TYR A 517 -17.53 -8.90 13.05
C TYR A 517 -17.45 -10.42 13.13
N LEU A 518 -16.47 -11.01 12.47
CA LEU A 518 -16.22 -12.45 12.43
C LEU A 518 -14.76 -12.74 12.72
N GLU A 519 -14.47 -13.48 13.79
CA GLU A 519 -13.14 -14.00 14.08
C GLU A 519 -12.75 -15.08 13.08
N LEU A 520 -11.52 -14.98 12.58
CA LEU A 520 -10.94 -15.90 11.62
C LEU A 520 -9.92 -16.81 12.30
N PRO A 521 -9.77 -18.07 11.86
CA PRO A 521 -8.68 -18.90 12.32
C PRO A 521 -7.33 -18.26 11.97
N SER A 522 -6.40 -18.25 12.91
CA SER A 522 -5.05 -17.73 12.70
C SER A 522 -4.09 -18.76 12.10
N GLN A 523 -4.50 -20.05 12.12
CA GLN A 523 -3.74 -21.20 11.66
C GLN A 523 -4.61 -22.31 11.13
N ILE A 524 -4.04 -23.12 10.25
CA ILE A 524 -4.61 -24.41 9.82
C ILE A 524 -3.58 -25.53 9.99
N HIS A 525 -4.04 -26.65 10.51
CA HIS A 525 -3.23 -27.87 10.68
C HIS A 525 -3.80 -29.01 9.85
N PRO A 526 -2.97 -29.82 9.15
CA PRO A 526 -3.47 -30.98 8.44
C PRO A 526 -4.07 -31.96 9.44
N SER A 527 -5.27 -32.47 9.15
CA SER A 527 -5.84 -33.59 9.88
C SER A 527 -5.68 -34.90 9.13
N ALA A 528 -5.71 -36.00 9.85
CA ALA A 528 -5.66 -37.34 9.26
C ALA A 528 -6.85 -37.64 8.31
N GLN A 529 -7.91 -36.83 8.37
CA GLN A 529 -9.14 -36.97 7.59
C GLN A 529 -9.15 -36.06 6.34
N GLY A 530 -8.04 -35.37 6.03
CA GLY A 530 -7.93 -34.47 4.85
C GLY A 530 -8.62 -33.12 5.00
N VAL A 531 -9.27 -32.85 6.13
CA VAL A 531 -9.85 -31.54 6.45
C VAL A 531 -8.90 -30.80 7.40
N ASN A 532 -8.50 -29.59 7.03
CA ASN A 532 -7.65 -28.78 7.90
C ASN A 532 -8.36 -28.43 9.21
N ALA A 533 -7.76 -28.77 10.36
CA ALA A 533 -8.17 -28.28 11.65
C ALA A 533 -7.81 -26.79 11.78
N TRP A 534 -8.68 -26.00 12.36
CA TRP A 534 -8.49 -24.57 12.57
C TRP A 534 -8.06 -24.28 14.00
N THR A 535 -7.09 -23.39 14.14
CA THR A 535 -6.68 -22.86 15.44
C THR A 535 -6.76 -21.33 15.47
N PHE A 536 -6.87 -20.75 16.65
CA PHE A 536 -7.13 -19.34 16.87
C PHE A 536 -6.09 -18.75 17.81
N ASN A 537 -5.73 -17.49 17.56
CA ASN A 537 -4.74 -16.73 18.36
C ASN A 537 -3.30 -17.28 18.38
N GLU A 538 -2.95 -18.18 17.49
CA GLU A 538 -1.55 -18.53 17.29
C GLU A 538 -0.85 -17.43 16.48
N VAL A 539 0.17 -16.81 17.08
CA VAL A 539 1.03 -15.89 16.37
C VAL A 539 2.05 -16.69 15.59
N GLN A 540 2.03 -16.55 14.27
CA GLN A 540 3.04 -17.15 13.42
C GLN A 540 4.20 -16.18 13.20
N PRO A 541 5.45 -16.67 13.28
CA PRO A 541 6.58 -15.86 12.88
C PRO A 541 6.51 -15.54 11.38
N ASN A 542 6.90 -14.34 11.01
CA ASN A 542 7.13 -14.02 9.62
C ASN A 542 8.42 -14.71 9.16
N ASP A 543 8.37 -15.53 8.14
CA ASP A 543 9.56 -15.98 7.44
C ASP A 543 9.81 -15.11 6.21
N THR A 544 10.73 -14.19 6.34
CA THR A 544 11.14 -13.24 5.30
C THR A 544 12.27 -13.75 4.43
N ARG A 545 12.62 -15.02 4.53
CA ARG A 545 13.63 -15.60 3.66
C ARG A 545 13.14 -15.74 2.23
N ASN A 546 13.96 -15.29 1.31
CA ASN A 546 13.74 -15.55 -0.12
C ASN A 546 14.10 -16.99 -0.50
N SER A 547 13.96 -17.32 -1.77
CA SER A 547 14.26 -18.67 -2.31
C SER A 547 15.73 -19.10 -2.16
N ARG A 548 16.64 -18.15 -2.01
CA ARG A 548 18.08 -18.40 -1.80
C ARG A 548 18.45 -18.60 -0.33
N GLY A 549 17.46 -18.55 0.58
CA GLY A 549 17.65 -18.65 2.02
C GLY A 549 18.12 -17.35 2.69
N PHE A 550 18.26 -16.25 1.94
CA PHE A 550 18.61 -14.95 2.49
C PHE A 550 17.41 -14.34 3.21
N ASP A 551 17.62 -13.91 4.45
CA ASP A 551 16.61 -13.20 5.22
C ASP A 551 16.51 -11.75 4.75
N VAL A 552 15.45 -11.45 4.00
CA VAL A 552 15.22 -10.11 3.46
C VAL A 552 15.10 -9.06 4.57
N ALA A 553 14.66 -9.44 5.78
CA ALA A 553 14.63 -8.54 6.93
C ALA A 553 16.03 -8.10 7.40
N GLN A 554 17.07 -8.79 7.00
CA GLN A 554 18.47 -8.44 7.28
C GLN A 554 19.14 -7.67 6.12
N ASP A 555 18.41 -7.39 5.03
CA ASP A 555 18.95 -6.60 3.92
C ASP A 555 19.32 -5.20 4.42
N PRO A 556 20.57 -4.73 4.22
CA PRO A 556 21.01 -3.41 4.71
C PRO A 556 20.21 -2.24 4.10
N ARG A 557 19.47 -2.46 3.04
CA ARG A 557 18.53 -1.48 2.47
C ARG A 557 17.25 -1.33 3.29
N ILE A 558 16.96 -2.26 4.21
CA ILE A 558 15.76 -2.24 5.06
C ILE A 558 15.89 -1.19 6.14
N LYS A 559 14.86 -0.35 6.29
CA LYS A 559 14.79 0.67 7.34
C LYS A 559 13.98 0.27 8.55
N LEU A 560 12.99 -0.58 8.37
CA LEU A 560 12.09 -1.04 9.43
C LEU A 560 12.14 -2.56 9.48
N GLY A 561 12.43 -3.11 10.64
CA GLY A 561 12.37 -4.54 10.91
C GLY A 561 11.01 -5.14 10.56
N GLY A 562 10.92 -6.44 10.56
CA GLY A 562 9.77 -7.22 10.10
C GLY A 562 8.41 -6.67 10.53
N PHE A 563 7.47 -6.69 9.62
CA PHE A 563 6.11 -6.21 9.84
C PHE A 563 5.21 -7.40 10.18
N THR A 564 4.70 -7.42 11.41
CA THR A 564 3.94 -8.55 11.98
C THR A 564 2.46 -8.22 12.10
N LYS A 565 1.79 -7.94 10.99
CA LYS A 565 0.34 -7.67 10.98
C LYS A 565 -0.41 -8.85 10.36
N SER A 566 -1.69 -8.99 10.69
CA SER A 566 -2.47 -10.09 10.13
C SER A 566 -2.74 -9.90 8.65
N PHE A 567 -3.11 -8.67 8.23
CA PHE A 567 -3.54 -8.39 6.87
C PHE A 567 -2.95 -7.08 6.34
N LEU A 568 -2.63 -7.05 5.04
CA LEU A 568 -2.19 -5.86 4.32
C LEU A 568 -2.75 -5.77 2.89
N GLY A 569 -2.79 -6.88 2.13
CA GLY A 569 -3.31 -6.91 0.77
C GLY A 569 -4.80 -6.64 0.66
N ALA A 570 -5.25 -6.01 -0.42
CA ALA A 570 -6.66 -5.82 -0.71
C ALA A 570 -7.36 -7.16 -0.98
N PRO A 571 -8.60 -7.36 -0.50
CA PRO A 571 -9.41 -8.50 -0.90
C PRO A 571 -9.75 -8.47 -2.39
N THR A 572 -9.92 -9.66 -3.00
CA THR A 572 -10.38 -9.83 -4.37
C THR A 572 -11.70 -10.57 -4.39
N VAL A 573 -12.67 -10.09 -5.16
CA VAL A 573 -13.99 -10.73 -5.29
C VAL A 573 -14.12 -11.40 -6.65
N VAL A 574 -14.44 -12.68 -6.65
CA VAL A 574 -14.76 -13.44 -7.86
C VAL A 574 -16.15 -14.07 -7.71
N ASN A 575 -17.12 -13.62 -8.49
CA ASN A 575 -18.52 -14.10 -8.47
C ASN A 575 -19.15 -14.21 -7.05
N GLY A 576 -18.91 -13.20 -6.21
CA GLY A 576 -19.43 -13.18 -4.84
C GLY A 576 -18.64 -14.01 -3.82
N ARG A 577 -17.50 -14.60 -4.19
CA ARG A 577 -16.51 -15.12 -3.25
C ARG A 577 -15.44 -14.08 -3.01
N ILE A 578 -15.18 -13.76 -1.74
CA ILE A 578 -14.12 -12.82 -1.34
C ILE A 578 -12.89 -13.63 -0.98
N TYR A 579 -11.80 -13.40 -1.69
CA TYR A 579 -10.48 -13.97 -1.45
C TYR A 579 -9.58 -12.94 -0.82
N PHE A 580 -8.92 -13.27 0.27
CA PHE A 580 -7.93 -12.41 0.88
C PHE A 580 -6.86 -13.21 1.60
N THR A 581 -5.69 -12.63 1.74
CA THR A 581 -4.50 -13.32 2.22
C THR A 581 -4.00 -12.69 3.50
N SER A 582 -3.70 -13.51 4.50
CA SER A 582 -2.92 -13.05 5.64
C SER A 582 -1.46 -12.85 5.25
N MET A 583 -0.74 -12.02 5.99
CA MET A 583 0.71 -11.81 5.74
C MET A 583 1.53 -13.09 5.97
N THR A 584 0.99 -14.05 6.72
CA THR A 584 1.61 -15.37 6.98
C THR A 584 1.25 -16.42 5.95
N GLY A 585 0.53 -16.07 4.88
CA GLY A 585 0.25 -16.93 3.74
C GLY A 585 -1.01 -17.79 3.86
N LEU A 586 -1.92 -17.51 4.79
CA LEU A 586 -3.26 -18.12 4.77
C LEU A 586 -4.16 -17.37 3.79
N VAL A 587 -4.89 -18.11 2.98
CA VAL A 587 -5.89 -17.56 2.06
C VAL A 587 -7.28 -17.94 2.51
N TYR A 588 -8.07 -16.95 2.83
CA TYR A 588 -9.46 -17.10 3.24
C TYR A 588 -10.39 -16.91 2.05
N VAL A 589 -11.44 -17.70 2.01
CA VAL A 589 -12.51 -17.56 1.03
C VAL A 589 -13.81 -17.36 1.78
N LEU A 590 -14.43 -16.19 1.62
CA LEU A 590 -15.72 -15.85 2.22
C LEU A 590 -16.82 -15.82 1.18
N ASP A 591 -18.03 -16.16 1.62
CA ASP A 591 -19.25 -15.92 0.86
C ASP A 591 -19.77 -14.49 1.08
N ALA A 592 -19.64 -13.62 0.07
CA ALA A 592 -20.17 -12.26 0.13
C ALA A 592 -21.70 -12.22 0.21
N LYS A 593 -22.38 -13.29 -0.22
CA LYS A 593 -23.85 -13.44 -0.21
C LYS A 593 -24.40 -14.03 1.09
N ALA A 594 -23.52 -14.38 2.04
CA ALA A 594 -23.92 -14.96 3.31
C ALA A 594 -24.91 -14.06 4.06
N ARG A 595 -26.09 -14.57 4.35
CA ARG A 595 -27.12 -13.84 5.14
C ARG A 595 -26.66 -13.60 6.57
N ASN A 596 -26.04 -14.62 7.17
CA ASN A 596 -25.48 -14.58 8.51
C ASN A 596 -23.97 -14.54 8.43
N PHE A 597 -23.37 -13.54 9.05
CA PHE A 597 -21.92 -13.38 9.05
C PHE A 597 -21.30 -14.12 10.24
N ASN A 598 -21.27 -15.44 10.12
CA ASN A 598 -20.79 -16.38 11.13
C ASN A 598 -19.87 -17.44 10.49
N ARG A 599 -19.59 -18.52 11.19
CA ARG A 599 -18.75 -19.63 10.70
C ARG A 599 -19.11 -20.08 9.27
N SER A 600 -20.40 -20.10 8.91
CA SER A 600 -20.83 -20.56 7.60
C SER A 600 -20.43 -19.61 6.45
N ALA A 601 -20.12 -18.35 6.76
CA ALA A 601 -19.60 -17.42 5.77
C ALA A 601 -18.14 -17.71 5.37
N ILE A 602 -17.39 -18.48 6.17
CA ILE A 602 -16.04 -18.91 5.83
C ILE A 602 -16.14 -20.20 5.02
N LEU A 603 -16.01 -20.09 3.69
CA LEU A 603 -16.11 -21.24 2.77
C LEU A 603 -14.88 -22.12 2.82
N ALA A 604 -13.68 -21.51 2.86
CA ALA A 604 -12.42 -22.23 2.93
C ALA A 604 -11.32 -21.37 3.60
N VAL A 605 -10.32 -22.06 4.13
CA VAL A 605 -9.03 -21.49 4.55
C VAL A 605 -7.93 -22.36 3.96
N ASN A 606 -7.11 -21.77 3.13
CA ASN A 606 -6.08 -22.42 2.31
C ASN A 606 -4.69 -21.93 2.71
N ASP A 607 -3.62 -22.50 2.16
CA ASP A 607 -2.25 -22.07 2.41
C ASP A 607 -1.47 -21.79 1.11
N LEU A 608 -0.53 -20.84 1.20
CA LEU A 608 0.46 -20.50 0.17
C LEU A 608 1.84 -21.12 0.45
N GLY A 609 1.94 -22.05 1.37
CA GLY A 609 3.18 -22.73 1.73
C GLY A 609 3.18 -23.19 3.19
N PRO A 610 4.29 -23.73 3.67
CA PRO A 610 4.42 -24.18 5.05
C PRO A 610 4.15 -23.03 6.01
N ILE A 611 3.37 -23.31 7.04
CA ILE A 611 3.00 -22.36 8.08
C ILE A 611 4.27 -21.86 8.80
N GLY A 612 4.36 -20.54 9.02
CA GLY A 612 5.53 -19.92 9.62
C GLY A 612 6.76 -19.83 8.69
N GLN A 613 6.62 -20.23 7.43
CA GLN A 613 7.68 -20.14 6.42
C GLN A 613 7.28 -19.33 5.19
N THR A 614 6.17 -18.62 5.28
CA THR A 614 5.59 -17.87 4.17
C THR A 614 5.33 -16.44 4.62
N TRP A 615 5.63 -15.50 3.74
CA TRP A 615 5.28 -14.10 3.92
C TRP A 615 4.81 -13.48 2.59
N THR A 616 3.75 -12.69 2.65
CA THR A 616 3.25 -11.93 1.52
C THR A 616 2.47 -10.69 1.99
N ALA A 617 2.54 -9.61 1.21
CA ALA A 617 1.72 -8.41 1.39
C ALA A 617 0.78 -8.17 0.20
N ASN A 618 0.63 -9.17 -0.69
CA ASN A 618 -0.02 -9.01 -1.98
C ASN A 618 -1.50 -9.38 -1.96
N SER A 619 -2.23 -8.72 -2.87
CA SER A 619 -3.57 -9.13 -3.27
C SER A 619 -3.52 -10.30 -4.24
N ILE A 620 -4.59 -11.05 -4.31
CA ILE A 620 -4.76 -12.14 -5.27
C ILE A 620 -5.17 -11.53 -6.62
N SER A 621 -4.52 -11.97 -7.70
CA SER A 621 -4.93 -11.69 -9.07
C SER A 621 -5.70 -12.88 -9.64
N TYR A 622 -6.60 -12.62 -10.57
CA TYR A 622 -7.47 -13.63 -11.16
C TYR A 622 -7.45 -13.57 -12.69
N ALA A 623 -7.36 -14.72 -13.33
CA ALA A 623 -7.58 -14.84 -14.76
C ALA A 623 -8.10 -16.26 -15.13
N ASN A 624 -9.16 -16.31 -15.94
CA ASN A 624 -9.67 -17.54 -16.55
C ASN A 624 -9.92 -18.70 -15.57
N GLY A 625 -10.52 -18.44 -14.40
CA GLY A 625 -10.78 -19.45 -13.37
C GLY A 625 -9.55 -19.84 -12.54
N ARG A 626 -8.44 -19.15 -12.70
CA ARG A 626 -7.20 -19.35 -11.95
C ARG A 626 -6.93 -18.15 -11.04
N LEU A 627 -6.32 -18.43 -9.88
CA LEU A 627 -5.78 -17.42 -8.99
C LEU A 627 -4.26 -17.39 -9.14
N PHE A 628 -3.71 -16.19 -9.13
CA PHE A 628 -2.27 -15.98 -9.16
C PHE A 628 -1.86 -15.23 -7.91
N HIS A 629 -0.87 -15.75 -7.24
CA HIS A 629 -0.34 -15.14 -6.03
C HIS A 629 1.17 -15.24 -5.97
N ARG A 630 1.78 -14.48 -5.10
CA ARG A 630 3.21 -14.58 -4.84
C ARG A 630 3.53 -14.48 -3.36
N THR A 631 4.62 -15.10 -3.00
CA THR A 631 5.30 -14.95 -1.70
C THR A 631 6.66 -14.30 -1.90
N MET A 632 7.47 -14.22 -0.84
CA MET A 632 8.88 -13.80 -0.96
C MET A 632 9.74 -14.82 -1.72
N LYS A 633 9.24 -16.03 -1.99
CA LYS A 633 10.01 -17.13 -2.58
C LYS A 633 9.60 -17.46 -4.00
N GLU A 634 8.30 -17.38 -4.27
CA GLU A 634 7.76 -17.95 -5.52
C GLU A 634 6.48 -17.23 -5.98
N VAL A 635 6.22 -17.35 -7.27
CA VAL A 635 4.92 -17.10 -7.90
C VAL A 635 4.16 -18.40 -7.99
N ILE A 636 2.86 -18.38 -7.76
CA ILE A 636 2.00 -19.55 -7.65
C ILE A 636 0.78 -19.36 -8.54
N CYS A 637 0.50 -20.32 -9.39
CA CYS A 637 -0.75 -20.43 -10.13
C CYS A 637 -1.63 -21.51 -9.50
N ILE A 638 -2.81 -21.10 -9.08
CA ILE A 638 -3.82 -21.94 -8.41
C ILE A 638 -4.96 -22.15 -9.40
N GLY A 639 -5.24 -23.40 -9.72
CA GLY A 639 -6.29 -23.80 -10.65
C GLY A 639 -6.52 -25.30 -10.58
N GLU A 640 -7.62 -25.77 -11.13
CA GLU A 640 -7.88 -27.22 -11.22
C GLU A 640 -6.75 -27.91 -11.97
N VAL A 641 -6.19 -28.92 -11.38
CA VAL A 641 -5.24 -29.83 -12.03
C VAL A 641 -6.07 -30.91 -12.73
N LYS A 642 -6.04 -30.90 -14.08
CA LYS A 642 -6.77 -31.86 -14.91
C LYS A 642 -6.08 -33.24 -14.87
#